data_488bd2aadc37fd8f26cc9661b0740372
#
_entry.id   488bd2aadc37fd8f26cc9661b0740372
#
_cell.length_a   1.000
_cell.length_b   1.000
_cell.length_c   1.000
_cell.angle_alpha   90.00
_cell.angle_beta   90.00
_cell.angle_gamma   90.00
#
_symmetry.space_group_name_H-M   'P 1'
#
loop_
_entity.id
_entity.type
_entity.pdbx_description
1 polymer ?
#
loop_
_entity_poly.entity_id
_entity_poly.type
_entity_poly.pdbx_seq_one_letter_code
_entity_poly.pdbx_strand_id
1 'polypeptide(L)'
;MKVNPSINRRDLLKGGASLLVTVSTAGVLNSSVINNAVSKEATTKLRTTAPDQLDAWLAINKIGDVSAFFGKTDMAQGVGTAMAQIVAEELDVSVNKVTTILGDTNLTPDQGGSSASSACRWGAQPLRNAAAEARQILIDRASKILGQTNEKLDVKNGSIFVKDSPETKISYGELVSEEGFGTQLDWNKKYGNALRTSGTASVKDPADYTVVGQSVVRKDIPGKILGTTEYCHHVSLPGMLHGRMIRPPVANAIPVSTNTKSIADIAGARVVHKRNLLAVVADTEWGAIQAARQLEVEWTDTDAPFPHMDQLYDYIRQAPPVVSNGQTMTFGSKNYNVPRGQKEYDLGPTNQVLASAARVVEAEYEIPFQSHARMAPSVAVADVSDNGVVIYTDAQKPHDVRAGVSKMLLLEQEQVHVIWLPGPGSYGRSDGDEATFEAAVISREIGQPVRVQWMRDEGHGWDPKAPAAVISLKAGIDDNGDLNAWLFHAKGFSGWDVKNNPSNPGDTLAGMQLGWQKWDEHNFGTPEESYEFPNQVEYWQTIEAFQEVASPLRCAHMRSPQKKQVSFAHESFIDEAAAAIGQDPIEFRLKYLKEKREIEVMEAVATAANWETRPSPSNDIDSGDLLKGRGVALFSGYGTFVATACEVEVDRISGRIW
;
A
#
# COMPACT_ATOMS: atom_id res chain seq x y z
N MET A 1 33.79 20.55 25.89
CA MET A 1 33.82 21.65 24.93
C MET A 1 32.67 22.59 25.23
N LYS A 2 32.97 23.85 25.57
CA LYS A 2 31.95 24.87 25.88
C LYS A 2 31.33 25.35 24.54
N VAL A 3 30.04 25.16 24.40
CA VAL A 3 29.27 25.69 23.26
C VAL A 3 29.14 27.21 23.44
N ASN A 4 29.57 27.97 22.45
CA ASN A 4 29.51 29.42 22.44
C ASN A 4 28.08 29.88 22.09
N PRO A 5 27.40 30.68 22.93
CA PRO A 5 25.96 30.94 22.78
C PRO A 5 25.60 32.13 21.85
N SER A 6 26.46 32.49 20.88
CA SER A 6 26.28 33.73 20.08
C SER A 6 26.02 33.56 18.58
N ILE A 7 25.63 32.36 18.14
CA ILE A 7 25.20 32.19 16.74
C ILE A 7 23.72 32.59 16.65
N ASN A 8 23.44 33.72 16.01
CA ASN A 8 22.08 34.16 15.83
C ASN A 8 21.39 33.39 14.67
N ARG A 9 20.06 33.37 14.71
CA ARG A 9 19.22 32.64 13.73
C ARG A 9 19.46 33.04 12.26
N ARG A 10 19.94 34.29 12.05
CA ARG A 10 20.19 34.87 10.73
C ARG A 10 21.53 34.37 10.15
N ASP A 11 22.51 34.10 10.98
CA ASP A 11 23.81 33.56 10.57
C ASP A 11 23.71 32.03 10.28
N LEU A 12 22.85 31.33 11.03
CA LEU A 12 22.51 29.95 10.74
C LEU A 12 21.79 29.81 9.39
N LEU A 13 20.88 30.72 9.08
CA LEU A 13 20.16 30.74 7.81
C LEU A 13 21.06 31.14 6.64
N LYS A 14 22.04 32.02 6.84
CA LYS A 14 23.01 32.40 5.80
C LYS A 14 24.03 31.27 5.54
N GLY A 15 24.50 30.59 6.57
CA GLY A 15 25.37 29.42 6.44
C GLY A 15 24.65 28.21 5.83
N GLY A 16 23.39 28.01 6.20
CA GLY A 16 22.53 26.98 5.63
C GLY A 16 22.17 27.20 4.17
N ALA A 17 21.92 28.45 3.77
CA ALA A 17 21.61 28.78 2.37
C ALA A 17 22.80 28.55 1.41
N SER A 18 24.05 28.82 1.86
CA SER A 18 25.24 28.49 1.05
C SER A 18 25.46 26.97 0.92
N LEU A 19 25.17 26.20 1.98
CA LEU A 19 25.23 24.73 1.92
C LEU A 19 24.08 24.14 1.08
N LEU A 20 22.87 24.70 1.22
CA LEU A 20 21.68 24.31 0.44
C LEU A 20 21.85 24.59 -1.06
N VAL A 21 22.48 25.70 -1.45
CA VAL A 21 22.75 26.01 -2.87
C VAL A 21 23.79 25.05 -3.46
N THR A 22 24.79 24.64 -2.68
CA THR A 22 25.81 23.69 -3.15
C THR A 22 25.29 22.25 -3.18
N VAL A 23 24.42 21.87 -2.24
CA VAL A 23 23.78 20.53 -2.18
C VAL A 23 22.58 20.46 -3.14
N SER A 24 21.83 21.55 -3.36
CA SER A 24 20.74 21.55 -4.34
C SER A 24 21.25 21.50 -5.78
N THR A 25 22.40 22.08 -6.10
CA THR A 25 23.04 21.87 -7.41
C THR A 25 23.60 20.45 -7.57
N ALA A 26 24.05 19.80 -6.49
CA ALA A 26 24.42 18.40 -6.51
C ALA A 26 23.19 17.46 -6.46
N GLY A 27 22.12 17.84 -5.78
CA GLY A 27 20.85 17.10 -5.72
C GLY A 27 20.01 17.26 -7.00
N VAL A 28 19.98 18.43 -7.58
CA VAL A 28 19.40 18.69 -8.92
C VAL A 28 20.22 18.03 -10.01
N LEU A 29 21.53 17.92 -9.84
CA LEU A 29 22.36 17.08 -10.71
C LEU A 29 22.07 15.59 -10.54
N ASN A 30 21.65 15.11 -9.36
CA ASN A 30 21.29 13.71 -9.17
C ASN A 30 19.86 13.33 -9.63
N SER A 31 18.85 14.18 -9.46
CA SER A 31 17.53 13.92 -10.04
C SER A 31 17.45 14.26 -11.53
N SER A 32 18.10 15.32 -11.97
CA SER A 32 18.32 15.60 -13.40
C SER A 32 19.41 14.71 -14.01
N VAL A 33 20.34 14.16 -13.22
CA VAL A 33 21.31 13.14 -13.67
C VAL A 33 20.65 11.76 -13.76
N ILE A 34 19.69 11.40 -12.93
CA ILE A 34 18.90 10.18 -13.16
C ILE A 34 17.97 10.38 -14.36
N ASN A 35 17.27 11.49 -14.50
CA ASN A 35 16.52 11.81 -15.71
C ASN A 35 17.43 12.17 -16.90
N ASN A 36 18.57 12.82 -16.72
CA ASN A 36 19.51 13.14 -17.79
C ASN A 36 20.59 12.08 -18.02
N ALA A 37 21.01 11.27 -17.08
CA ALA A 37 21.89 10.12 -17.34
C ALA A 37 21.13 8.96 -17.99
N VAL A 38 19.91 8.71 -17.56
CA VAL A 38 19.00 7.82 -18.28
C VAL A 38 18.52 8.43 -19.58
N SER A 39 18.30 9.77 -19.67
CA SER A 39 17.81 10.44 -20.87
C SER A 39 18.89 10.85 -21.88
N LYS A 40 20.13 11.11 -21.50
CA LYS A 40 21.17 11.53 -22.46
C LYS A 40 22.09 10.44 -22.97
N GLU A 41 22.32 9.38 -22.23
CA GLU A 41 23.13 8.25 -22.73
C GLU A 41 22.32 7.03 -23.18
N ALA A 42 21.03 6.92 -22.74
CA ALA A 42 20.13 5.86 -23.18
C ALA A 42 19.12 6.29 -24.26
N THR A 43 19.12 7.55 -24.69
CA THR A 43 18.11 8.12 -25.61
C THR A 43 18.34 7.87 -27.09
N THR A 44 19.26 7.01 -27.47
CA THR A 44 19.40 6.62 -28.89
C THR A 44 18.70 5.32 -29.26
N LYS A 45 18.22 4.53 -28.28
CA LYS A 45 17.32 3.38 -28.54
C LYS A 45 16.19 3.42 -27.52
N LEU A 46 14.95 3.37 -27.99
CA LEU A 46 13.75 3.20 -27.15
C LEU A 46 13.98 2.03 -26.19
N ARG A 47 14.02 2.32 -24.90
CA ARG A 47 14.14 1.30 -23.88
C ARG A 47 12.89 0.43 -23.90
N THR A 48 13.08 -0.88 -23.88
CA THR A 48 11.97 -1.83 -23.76
C THR A 48 11.50 -1.96 -22.32
N THR A 49 10.18 -2.09 -22.12
CA THR A 49 9.57 -2.51 -20.85
C THR A 49 9.00 -3.93 -20.96
N ALA A 50 9.25 -4.61 -22.09
CA ALA A 50 8.76 -5.97 -22.33
C ALA A 50 9.42 -6.95 -21.35
N PRO A 51 8.64 -7.70 -20.54
CA PRO A 51 9.19 -8.54 -19.47
C PRO A 51 10.10 -9.67 -19.94
N ASP A 52 10.03 -10.04 -21.21
CA ASP A 52 10.89 -11.05 -21.84
C ASP A 52 12.24 -10.51 -22.33
N GLN A 53 12.53 -9.23 -22.09
CA GLN A 53 13.83 -8.63 -22.42
C GLN A 53 14.62 -8.36 -21.15
N LEU A 54 15.85 -8.85 -21.05
CA LEU A 54 16.72 -8.64 -19.90
C LEU A 54 16.96 -7.14 -19.66
N ASP A 55 17.12 -6.37 -20.73
CA ASP A 55 17.30 -4.92 -20.68
C ASP A 55 16.08 -4.15 -20.10
N ALA A 56 14.92 -4.79 -19.97
CA ALA A 56 13.77 -4.22 -19.26
C ALA A 56 13.98 -4.21 -17.74
N TRP A 57 14.85 -5.05 -17.20
CA TRP A 57 15.07 -5.25 -15.78
C TRP A 57 16.35 -4.59 -15.27
N LEU A 58 17.41 -4.57 -16.07
CA LEU A 58 18.72 -4.12 -15.65
C LEU A 58 19.44 -3.32 -16.75
N ALA A 59 20.25 -2.36 -16.31
CA ALA A 59 21.27 -1.72 -17.13
C ALA A 59 22.54 -1.52 -16.30
N ILE A 60 23.72 -1.70 -16.91
CA ILE A 60 25.01 -1.46 -16.29
C ILE A 60 25.76 -0.44 -17.16
N ASN A 61 26.31 0.60 -16.54
CA ASN A 61 27.06 1.63 -17.25
C ASN A 61 28.57 1.33 -17.29
N LYS A 62 29.33 2.15 -18.04
CA LYS A 62 30.78 1.98 -18.23
C LYS A 62 31.63 2.06 -16.96
N ILE A 63 31.08 2.63 -15.86
CA ILE A 63 31.76 2.68 -14.56
C ILE A 63 31.31 1.56 -13.60
N GLY A 64 30.46 0.65 -14.10
CA GLY A 64 29.98 -0.51 -13.37
C GLY A 64 28.82 -0.22 -12.40
N ASP A 65 28.16 0.94 -12.48
CA ASP A 65 26.94 1.19 -11.72
C ASP A 65 25.75 0.52 -12.39
N VAL A 66 24.85 0.01 -11.56
CA VAL A 66 23.69 -0.78 -11.97
C VAL A 66 22.41 0.00 -11.76
N SER A 67 21.58 0.09 -12.80
CA SER A 67 20.20 0.53 -12.70
C SER A 67 19.29 -0.69 -12.72
N ALA A 68 18.47 -0.86 -11.67
CA ALA A 68 17.48 -1.92 -11.54
C ALA A 68 16.07 -1.34 -11.71
N PHE A 69 15.28 -1.89 -12.63
CA PHE A 69 13.97 -1.38 -13.00
C PHE A 69 12.88 -2.27 -12.42
N PHE A 70 12.06 -1.68 -11.57
CA PHE A 70 11.07 -2.41 -10.80
C PHE A 70 9.70 -1.74 -10.91
N GLY A 71 8.71 -2.44 -11.45
CA GLY A 71 7.38 -1.89 -11.76
C GLY A 71 6.50 -1.58 -10.56
N LYS A 72 6.93 -1.97 -9.35
CA LYS A 72 6.22 -1.63 -8.12
C LYS A 72 6.83 -0.41 -7.44
N THR A 73 6.11 0.13 -6.47
CA THR A 73 6.44 1.37 -5.77
C THR A 73 6.84 1.12 -4.31
N ASP A 74 7.46 2.10 -3.67
CA ASP A 74 7.85 2.07 -2.27
C ASP A 74 6.94 2.97 -1.42
N MET A 75 6.02 2.37 -0.68
CA MET A 75 5.11 3.07 0.24
C MET A 75 5.76 3.30 1.62
N ALA A 76 7.05 3.62 1.66
CA ALA A 76 7.92 3.83 2.82
C ALA A 76 8.37 2.55 3.56
N GLN A 77 8.12 1.36 3.01
CA GLN A 77 8.58 0.09 3.59
C GLN A 77 10.03 -0.28 3.22
N GLY A 78 10.71 0.49 2.37
CA GLY A 78 12.11 0.26 1.99
C GLY A 78 12.30 -0.72 0.83
N VAL A 79 11.31 -0.89 -0.02
CA VAL A 79 11.36 -1.79 -1.20
C VAL A 79 12.53 -1.47 -2.11
N GLY A 80 12.83 -0.18 -2.36
CA GLY A 80 13.96 0.22 -3.18
C GLY A 80 15.29 -0.32 -2.65
N THR A 81 15.52 -0.28 -1.33
CA THR A 81 16.71 -0.85 -0.72
C THR A 81 16.73 -2.37 -0.81
N ALA A 82 15.59 -3.03 -0.57
CA ALA A 82 15.50 -4.49 -0.67
C ALA A 82 15.80 -4.99 -2.10
N MET A 83 15.27 -4.32 -3.11
CA MET A 83 15.57 -4.66 -4.51
C MET A 83 17.06 -4.42 -4.84
N ALA A 84 17.65 -3.34 -4.31
CA ALA A 84 19.08 -3.09 -4.47
C ALA A 84 19.93 -4.19 -3.83
N GLN A 85 19.55 -4.71 -2.65
CA GLN A 85 20.25 -5.84 -2.02
C GLN A 85 20.17 -7.12 -2.89
N ILE A 86 18.98 -7.44 -3.40
CA ILE A 86 18.77 -8.64 -4.23
C ILE A 86 19.63 -8.59 -5.51
N VAL A 87 19.64 -7.44 -6.18
CA VAL A 87 20.43 -7.25 -7.39
C VAL A 87 21.94 -7.25 -7.07
N ALA A 88 22.33 -6.58 -5.98
CA ALA A 88 23.72 -6.55 -5.54
C ALA A 88 24.24 -7.95 -5.18
N GLU A 89 23.40 -8.77 -4.52
CA GLU A 89 23.72 -10.18 -4.23
C GLU A 89 24.00 -10.97 -5.50
N GLU A 90 23.06 -10.99 -6.44
CA GLU A 90 23.21 -11.80 -7.65
C GLU A 90 24.39 -11.34 -8.54
N LEU A 91 24.67 -10.02 -8.59
CA LEU A 91 25.74 -9.44 -9.41
C LEU A 91 27.10 -9.35 -8.72
N ASP A 92 27.24 -9.72 -7.46
CA ASP A 92 28.47 -9.52 -6.66
C ASP A 92 28.98 -8.07 -6.69
N VAL A 93 28.08 -7.11 -6.52
CA VAL A 93 28.41 -5.68 -6.46
C VAL A 93 28.02 -5.07 -5.11
N SER A 94 28.62 -3.94 -4.76
CA SER A 94 28.17 -3.18 -3.58
C SER A 94 26.74 -2.69 -3.77
N VAL A 95 25.91 -2.75 -2.72
CA VAL A 95 24.55 -2.20 -2.70
C VAL A 95 24.55 -0.72 -3.10
N ASN A 96 25.61 0.02 -2.77
CA ASN A 96 25.74 1.43 -3.13
C ASN A 96 25.84 1.68 -4.64
N LYS A 97 26.29 0.69 -5.41
CA LYS A 97 26.36 0.77 -6.87
C LYS A 97 25.02 0.47 -7.57
N VAL A 98 24.02 -0.01 -6.84
CA VAL A 98 22.71 -0.33 -7.41
C VAL A 98 21.73 0.81 -7.15
N THR A 99 21.16 1.40 -8.18
CA THR A 99 20.06 2.36 -8.13
C THR A 99 18.78 1.69 -8.59
N THR A 100 17.72 1.75 -7.79
CA THR A 100 16.41 1.20 -8.15
C THR A 100 15.51 2.29 -8.71
N ILE A 101 14.96 2.06 -9.89
CA ILE A 101 13.94 2.89 -10.54
C ILE A 101 12.59 2.19 -10.32
N LEU A 102 11.67 2.88 -9.68
CA LEU A 102 10.42 2.32 -9.19
C LEU A 102 9.22 2.96 -9.92
N GLY A 103 8.30 2.13 -10.39
CA GLY A 103 6.96 2.58 -10.80
C GLY A 103 6.91 3.64 -11.92
N ASP A 104 7.93 3.74 -12.75
CA ASP A 104 7.90 4.53 -13.98
C ASP A 104 7.38 3.66 -15.13
N THR A 105 6.23 4.01 -15.70
CA THR A 105 5.56 3.15 -16.68
C THR A 105 6.25 3.06 -18.03
N ASN A 106 7.18 3.97 -18.33
CA ASN A 106 7.97 3.93 -19.56
C ASN A 106 9.34 3.28 -19.36
N LEU A 107 9.76 3.04 -18.09
CA LEU A 107 11.06 2.49 -17.77
C LEU A 107 10.99 1.11 -17.12
N THR A 108 9.86 0.72 -16.54
CA THR A 108 9.72 -0.51 -15.74
C THR A 108 8.69 -1.46 -16.33
N PRO A 109 8.89 -2.79 -16.22
CA PRO A 109 7.87 -3.76 -16.58
C PRO A 109 6.62 -3.62 -15.70
N ASP A 110 5.44 -3.93 -16.25
CA ASP A 110 4.19 -3.98 -15.47
C ASP A 110 4.17 -5.20 -14.56
N GLN A 111 4.56 -5.00 -13.31
CA GLN A 111 4.51 -5.99 -12.23
C GLN A 111 3.27 -5.86 -11.33
N GLY A 112 2.30 -5.03 -11.73
CA GLY A 112 1.16 -4.65 -10.91
C GLY A 112 1.53 -3.73 -9.75
N GLY A 113 0.55 -3.41 -8.92
CA GLY A 113 0.74 -2.49 -7.81
C GLY A 113 1.48 -3.07 -6.60
N SER A 114 1.93 -2.18 -5.73
CA SER A 114 2.47 -2.53 -4.39
C SER A 114 1.32 -2.85 -3.44
N SER A 115 0.80 -4.06 -3.51
CA SER A 115 -0.34 -4.54 -2.74
C SER A 115 -0.15 -6.01 -2.33
N ALA A 116 -0.93 -6.51 -1.39
CA ALA A 116 -0.93 -7.92 -0.94
C ALA A 116 0.45 -8.44 -0.52
N SER A 117 1.32 -7.59 0.04
CA SER A 117 2.72 -7.94 0.43
C SER A 117 3.53 -8.55 -0.73
N SER A 118 3.22 -8.16 -1.97
CA SER A 118 3.71 -8.83 -3.18
C SER A 118 5.09 -8.38 -3.64
N ALA A 119 5.63 -7.25 -3.15
CA ALA A 119 6.84 -6.66 -3.68
C ALA A 119 8.06 -7.61 -3.58
N CYS A 120 8.38 -8.09 -2.37
CA CYS A 120 9.49 -9.02 -2.18
C CYS A 120 9.09 -10.46 -2.55
N ARG A 121 7.90 -10.90 -2.11
CA ARG A 121 7.48 -12.32 -2.24
C ARG A 121 7.37 -12.79 -3.69
N TRP A 122 6.81 -11.96 -4.58
CA TRP A 122 6.55 -12.32 -5.97
C TRP A 122 7.24 -11.39 -6.96
N GLY A 123 7.25 -10.08 -6.66
CA GLY A 123 7.79 -9.07 -7.56
C GLY A 123 9.31 -9.13 -7.69
N ALA A 124 10.02 -9.53 -6.63
CA ALA A 124 11.48 -9.62 -6.66
C ALA A 124 12.02 -10.77 -7.51
N GLN A 125 11.27 -11.86 -7.67
CA GLN A 125 11.76 -13.04 -8.39
C GLN A 125 12.18 -12.76 -9.85
N PRO A 126 11.37 -12.08 -10.69
CA PRO A 126 11.78 -11.76 -12.05
C PRO A 126 13.05 -10.90 -12.11
N LEU A 127 13.17 -9.90 -11.23
CA LEU A 127 14.35 -9.05 -11.15
C LEU A 127 15.60 -9.84 -10.71
N ARG A 128 15.45 -10.74 -9.74
CA ARG A 128 16.50 -11.65 -9.28
C ARG A 128 17.00 -12.55 -10.40
N ASN A 129 16.08 -13.19 -11.14
CA ASN A 129 16.42 -14.05 -12.26
C ASN A 129 17.13 -13.28 -13.37
N ALA A 130 16.69 -12.06 -13.67
CA ALA A 130 17.37 -11.19 -14.63
C ALA A 130 18.80 -10.82 -14.19
N ALA A 131 19.01 -10.59 -12.89
CA ALA A 131 20.35 -10.29 -12.35
C ALA A 131 21.29 -11.51 -12.44
N ALA A 132 20.79 -12.72 -12.16
CA ALA A 132 21.55 -13.95 -12.33
C ALA A 132 21.95 -14.18 -13.79
N GLU A 133 21.01 -13.98 -14.72
CA GLU A 133 21.29 -14.09 -16.17
C GLU A 133 22.29 -13.05 -16.64
N ALA A 134 22.17 -11.79 -16.19
CA ALA A 134 23.14 -10.75 -16.50
C ALA A 134 24.56 -11.11 -16.00
N ARG A 135 24.67 -11.65 -14.78
CA ARG A 135 25.94 -12.14 -14.22
C ARG A 135 26.56 -13.22 -15.10
N GLN A 136 25.77 -14.21 -15.52
CA GLN A 136 26.26 -15.29 -16.38
C GLN A 136 26.76 -14.77 -17.71
N ILE A 137 26.02 -13.88 -18.36
CA ILE A 137 26.43 -13.25 -19.64
C ILE A 137 27.76 -12.50 -19.49
N LEU A 138 27.94 -11.77 -18.38
CA LEU A 138 29.20 -11.05 -18.13
C LEU A 138 30.37 -12.00 -17.90
N ILE A 139 30.17 -13.13 -17.21
CA ILE A 139 31.17 -14.18 -17.04
C ILE A 139 31.54 -14.77 -18.40
N ASP A 140 30.56 -15.07 -19.27
CA ASP A 140 30.79 -15.62 -20.61
C ASP A 140 31.56 -14.65 -21.52
N ARG A 141 31.27 -13.34 -21.40
CA ARG A 141 32.05 -12.30 -22.12
C ARG A 141 33.49 -12.22 -21.59
N ALA A 142 33.67 -12.24 -20.27
CA ALA A 142 35.00 -12.24 -19.64
C ALA A 142 35.80 -13.49 -20.00
N SER A 143 35.19 -14.66 -20.01
CA SER A 143 35.78 -15.94 -20.41
C SER A 143 36.43 -15.84 -21.80
N LYS A 144 35.73 -15.26 -22.76
CA LYS A 144 36.22 -15.04 -24.13
C LYS A 144 37.41 -14.06 -24.18
N ILE A 145 37.35 -12.98 -23.41
CA ILE A 145 38.39 -11.94 -23.41
C ILE A 145 39.62 -12.40 -22.65
N LEU A 146 39.44 -13.05 -21.48
CA LEU A 146 40.55 -13.51 -20.65
C LEU A 146 41.13 -14.86 -21.09
N GLY A 147 40.49 -15.55 -22.06
CA GLY A 147 40.94 -16.86 -22.57
C GLY A 147 40.87 -17.96 -21.50
N GLN A 148 39.95 -17.88 -20.57
CA GLN A 148 39.75 -18.84 -19.47
C GLN A 148 38.34 -19.43 -19.50
N THR A 149 38.16 -20.65 -18.99
CA THR A 149 36.82 -21.23 -18.82
C THR A 149 36.09 -20.60 -17.63
N ASN A 150 34.76 -20.63 -17.61
CA ASN A 150 33.92 -20.02 -16.54
C ASN A 150 34.27 -20.55 -15.15
N GLU A 151 34.64 -21.84 -15.03
CA GLU A 151 34.98 -22.49 -13.77
C GLU A 151 36.25 -21.89 -13.12
N LYS A 152 37.13 -21.32 -13.93
CA LYS A 152 38.36 -20.65 -13.49
C LYS A 152 38.16 -19.17 -13.17
N LEU A 153 36.98 -18.64 -13.44
CA LEU A 153 36.63 -17.27 -13.14
C LEU A 153 35.84 -17.16 -11.86
N ASP A 154 35.97 -16.03 -11.19
CA ASP A 154 35.17 -15.65 -10.07
C ASP A 154 34.85 -14.16 -10.13
N VAL A 155 33.86 -13.71 -9.34
CA VAL A 155 33.38 -12.33 -9.34
C VAL A 155 33.49 -11.71 -7.97
N LYS A 156 34.00 -10.50 -7.90
CA LYS A 156 34.03 -9.71 -6.68
C LYS A 156 33.93 -8.21 -6.98
N ASN A 157 33.00 -7.55 -6.30
CA ASN A 157 32.79 -6.10 -6.42
C ASN A 157 32.62 -5.60 -7.88
N GLY A 158 31.92 -6.38 -8.74
CA GLY A 158 31.67 -6.04 -10.13
C GLY A 158 32.88 -6.17 -11.04
N SER A 159 33.87 -6.97 -10.63
CA SER A 159 35.01 -7.35 -11.45
C SER A 159 35.14 -8.87 -11.51
N ILE A 160 35.33 -9.40 -12.70
CA ILE A 160 35.59 -10.83 -12.96
C ILE A 160 37.08 -11.05 -13.02
N PHE A 161 37.58 -12.03 -12.30
CA PHE A 161 39.02 -12.34 -12.22
C PHE A 161 39.30 -13.83 -12.35
N VAL A 162 40.54 -14.16 -12.74
CA VAL A 162 41.01 -15.53 -12.80
C VAL A 162 41.39 -16.01 -11.39
N LYS A 163 40.81 -17.13 -10.90
CA LYS A 163 40.99 -17.63 -9.52
C LYS A 163 42.46 -17.81 -9.14
N ASP A 164 43.27 -18.33 -10.06
CA ASP A 164 44.70 -18.59 -9.85
C ASP A 164 45.59 -17.36 -10.11
N SER A 165 45.03 -16.27 -10.64
CA SER A 165 45.74 -15.02 -10.97
C SER A 165 44.81 -13.83 -10.81
N PRO A 166 44.46 -13.39 -9.55
CA PRO A 166 43.44 -12.38 -9.29
C PRO A 166 43.75 -10.98 -9.83
N GLU A 167 45.01 -10.71 -10.20
CA GLU A 167 45.44 -9.50 -10.93
C GLU A 167 44.92 -9.48 -12.38
N THR A 168 44.69 -10.66 -12.97
CA THR A 168 44.10 -10.80 -14.30
C THR A 168 42.57 -10.71 -14.17
N LYS A 169 42.05 -9.51 -14.39
CA LYS A 169 40.65 -9.18 -14.17
C LYS A 169 40.11 -8.21 -15.19
N ILE A 170 38.77 -8.19 -15.32
CA ILE A 170 38.04 -7.24 -16.15
C ILE A 170 36.77 -6.79 -15.40
N SER A 171 36.45 -5.53 -15.45
CA SER A 171 35.26 -4.98 -14.77
C SER A 171 33.99 -5.17 -15.60
N TYR A 172 32.82 -5.13 -14.96
CA TYR A 172 31.55 -5.12 -15.64
C TYR A 172 31.41 -3.94 -16.60
N GLY A 173 31.92 -2.76 -16.23
CA GLY A 173 31.90 -1.59 -17.09
C GLY A 173 32.65 -1.74 -18.40
N GLU A 174 33.73 -2.53 -18.40
CA GLU A 174 34.52 -2.86 -19.63
C GLU A 174 33.81 -3.93 -20.47
N LEU A 175 32.94 -4.74 -19.90
CA LEU A 175 32.23 -5.84 -20.56
C LEU A 175 30.89 -5.43 -21.18
N VAL A 176 30.31 -4.31 -20.73
CA VAL A 176 29.01 -3.87 -21.26
C VAL A 176 29.15 -3.13 -22.57
N SER A 177 28.23 -3.41 -23.50
CA SER A 177 28.13 -2.72 -24.79
C SER A 177 27.09 -1.59 -24.72
N GLU A 178 27.16 -0.64 -25.65
CA GLU A 178 26.11 0.39 -25.80
C GLU A 178 24.78 -0.21 -26.27
N GLU A 179 24.77 -1.43 -26.76
CA GLU A 179 23.60 -2.16 -27.22
C GLU A 179 22.86 -2.89 -26.09
N GLY A 180 23.38 -2.85 -24.85
CA GLY A 180 22.84 -3.56 -23.70
C GLY A 180 23.19 -5.04 -23.68
N PHE A 181 22.34 -5.86 -23.07
CA PHE A 181 22.50 -7.32 -23.02
C PHE A 181 21.97 -8.01 -24.28
N GLY A 182 20.87 -7.49 -24.86
CA GLY A 182 20.22 -8.03 -26.04
C GLY A 182 19.70 -9.46 -25.85
N THR A 183 19.38 -9.85 -24.62
CA THR A 183 19.03 -11.22 -24.25
C THR A 183 17.56 -11.34 -23.96
N GLN A 184 16.93 -12.38 -24.51
CA GLN A 184 15.54 -12.73 -24.26
C GLN A 184 15.46 -13.69 -23.08
N LEU A 185 14.48 -13.42 -22.19
CA LEU A 185 14.10 -14.26 -21.05
C LEU A 185 12.81 -15.02 -21.38
N ASP A 186 12.63 -16.19 -20.79
CA ASP A 186 11.34 -16.85 -20.79
C ASP A 186 10.34 -16.06 -19.95
N TRP A 187 9.18 -15.78 -20.51
CA TRP A 187 8.11 -15.06 -19.85
C TRP A 187 6.78 -15.79 -19.95
N ASN A 188 6.07 -15.93 -18.82
CA ASN A 188 4.80 -16.63 -18.75
C ASN A 188 3.60 -15.89 -19.38
N LYS A 189 3.82 -14.80 -20.11
CA LYS A 189 2.82 -13.96 -20.78
C LYS A 189 1.75 -13.35 -19.86
N LYS A 190 2.04 -13.24 -18.55
CA LYS A 190 1.17 -12.60 -17.56
C LYS A 190 1.82 -11.34 -17.01
N TYR A 191 1.00 -10.32 -16.79
CA TYR A 191 1.39 -9.08 -16.11
C TYR A 191 0.95 -9.11 -14.63
N GLY A 192 1.31 -8.06 -13.90
CA GLY A 192 0.92 -7.90 -12.51
C GLY A 192 1.63 -8.86 -11.56
N ASN A 193 0.97 -9.23 -10.47
CA ASN A 193 1.52 -10.14 -9.46
C ASN A 193 1.80 -11.57 -9.98
N ALA A 194 1.19 -11.92 -11.10
CA ALA A 194 1.37 -13.23 -11.74
C ALA A 194 2.56 -13.27 -12.72
N LEU A 195 3.20 -12.14 -13.00
CA LEU A 195 4.36 -12.06 -13.88
C LEU A 195 5.49 -12.95 -13.36
N ARG A 196 6.01 -13.79 -14.24
CA ARG A 196 7.20 -14.63 -13.99
C ARG A 196 8.10 -14.60 -15.21
N THR A 197 9.38 -14.42 -14.96
CA THR A 197 10.42 -14.58 -15.96
C THR A 197 11.50 -15.51 -15.45
N SER A 198 12.17 -16.21 -16.34
CA SER A 198 13.35 -17.03 -16.04
C SER A 198 14.36 -16.93 -17.15
N GLY A 199 15.62 -17.10 -16.80
CA GLY A 199 16.73 -17.28 -17.73
C GLY A 199 17.26 -18.70 -17.67
N THR A 200 18.43 -18.91 -18.24
CA THR A 200 19.17 -20.17 -18.18
C THR A 200 20.09 -20.25 -16.97
N ALA A 201 20.47 -19.10 -16.40
CA ALA A 201 21.36 -19.02 -15.26
C ALA A 201 20.64 -19.37 -13.95
N SER A 202 21.32 -20.10 -13.08
CA SER A 202 20.87 -20.36 -11.72
C SER A 202 21.08 -19.14 -10.84
N VAL A 203 20.07 -18.84 -10.01
CA VAL A 203 20.22 -17.86 -8.93
C VAL A 203 21.11 -18.41 -7.82
N LYS A 204 21.75 -17.55 -7.04
CA LYS A 204 22.59 -17.97 -5.91
C LYS A 204 21.81 -18.78 -4.88
N ASP A 205 22.47 -19.75 -4.26
CA ASP A 205 21.91 -20.45 -3.12
C ASP A 205 21.81 -19.50 -1.91
N PRO A 206 20.73 -19.53 -1.12
CA PRO A 206 20.62 -18.74 0.10
C PRO A 206 21.78 -18.95 1.10
N ALA A 207 22.42 -20.13 1.09
CA ALA A 207 23.58 -20.43 1.92
C ALA A 207 24.83 -19.58 1.54
N ASP A 208 24.89 -19.09 0.30
CA ASP A 208 25.99 -18.29 -0.23
C ASP A 208 25.74 -16.78 -0.16
N TYR A 209 24.65 -16.34 0.47
CA TYR A 209 24.32 -14.93 0.56
C TYR A 209 25.29 -14.16 1.44
N THR A 210 25.74 -13.02 0.92
CA THR A 210 26.66 -12.09 1.60
C THR A 210 26.07 -10.70 1.81
N VAL A 211 25.01 -10.38 1.08
CA VAL A 211 24.33 -9.07 1.10
C VAL A 211 22.88 -9.20 1.59
N VAL A 212 22.12 -10.15 1.03
CA VAL A 212 20.76 -10.44 1.48
C VAL A 212 20.81 -11.09 2.84
N GLY A 213 19.94 -10.64 3.77
CA GLY A 213 19.97 -11.06 5.17
C GLY A 213 20.90 -10.24 6.05
N GLN A 214 21.73 -9.36 5.48
CA GLN A 214 22.54 -8.43 6.24
C GLN A 214 21.80 -7.10 6.47
N SER A 215 22.11 -6.47 7.61
CA SER A 215 21.60 -5.13 7.91
C SER A 215 22.33 -4.09 7.04
N VAL A 216 21.60 -3.44 6.15
CA VAL A 216 22.12 -2.33 5.35
C VAL A 216 21.35 -1.04 5.66
N VAL A 217 22.03 0.09 5.55
CA VAL A 217 21.38 1.39 5.70
C VAL A 217 20.39 1.58 4.57
N ARG A 218 19.16 1.93 4.89
CA ARG A 218 18.15 2.25 3.87
C ARG A 218 18.58 3.43 3.02
N LYS A 219 18.59 3.25 1.71
CA LYS A 219 19.10 4.24 0.74
C LYS A 219 18.26 5.52 0.67
N ASP A 220 17.00 5.44 1.04
CA ASP A 220 16.05 6.56 1.01
C ASP A 220 16.09 7.45 2.27
N ILE A 221 16.58 6.94 3.40
CA ILE A 221 16.54 7.64 4.69
C ILE A 221 17.46 8.88 4.73
N PRO A 222 18.72 8.83 4.26
CA PRO A 222 19.57 10.02 4.29
C PRO A 222 18.96 11.22 3.56
N GLY A 223 18.41 11.00 2.37
CA GLY A 223 17.75 12.06 1.61
C GLY A 223 16.52 12.64 2.32
N LYS A 224 15.73 11.80 2.99
CA LYS A 224 14.57 12.23 3.79
C LYS A 224 14.98 13.08 4.99
N ILE A 225 16.01 12.67 5.73
CA ILE A 225 16.52 13.41 6.90
C ILE A 225 17.12 14.76 6.48
N LEU A 226 17.85 14.78 5.37
CA LEU A 226 18.49 15.99 4.86
C LEU A 226 17.54 16.91 4.06
N GLY A 227 16.29 16.49 3.83
CA GLY A 227 15.31 17.25 3.04
C GLY A 227 15.63 17.32 1.55
N THR A 228 16.45 16.40 1.02
CA THR A 228 16.83 16.35 -0.40
C THR A 228 15.99 15.36 -1.21
N THR A 229 15.12 14.58 -0.55
CA THR A 229 14.17 13.69 -1.25
C THR A 229 13.13 14.53 -1.98
N GLU A 230 12.99 14.27 -3.26
CA GLU A 230 11.92 14.87 -4.06
C GLU A 230 10.62 14.07 -3.87
N TYR A 231 9.60 14.72 -3.36
CA TYR A 231 8.25 14.19 -3.23
C TYR A 231 7.35 14.69 -4.35
N CYS A 232 6.24 14.04 -4.61
CA CYS A 232 5.25 14.50 -5.57
C CYS A 232 4.78 15.95 -5.30
N HIS A 233 4.77 16.38 -4.04
CA HIS A 233 4.47 17.74 -3.61
C HIS A 233 5.46 18.80 -4.12
N HIS A 234 6.68 18.41 -4.47
CA HIS A 234 7.74 19.34 -4.91
C HIS A 234 7.77 19.53 -6.43
N VAL A 235 7.04 18.71 -7.20
CA VAL A 235 7.02 18.82 -8.66
C VAL A 235 6.49 20.16 -9.08
N SER A 236 7.23 20.86 -9.93
CA SER A 236 6.83 22.15 -10.51
C SER A 236 7.15 22.14 -12.01
N LEU A 237 6.17 22.45 -12.83
CA LEU A 237 6.29 22.52 -14.28
C LEU A 237 6.08 23.95 -14.78
N PRO A 238 6.70 24.35 -15.90
CA PRO A 238 6.44 25.65 -16.49
C PRO A 238 4.96 25.88 -16.80
N GLY A 239 4.40 26.99 -16.34
CA GLY A 239 2.99 27.32 -16.55
C GLY A 239 2.00 26.47 -15.76
N MET A 240 2.48 25.72 -14.76
CA MET A 240 1.61 24.87 -13.93
C MET A 240 0.66 25.71 -13.08
N LEU A 241 -0.59 25.29 -13.06
CA LEU A 241 -1.64 25.82 -12.19
C LEU A 241 -1.85 24.95 -10.98
N HIS A 242 -2.45 25.52 -9.94
CA HIS A 242 -2.84 24.84 -8.72
C HIS A 242 -4.34 24.58 -8.73
N GLY A 243 -4.75 23.32 -8.59
CA GLY A 243 -6.15 22.88 -8.60
C GLY A 243 -6.65 22.51 -7.20
N ARG A 244 -7.91 22.81 -6.93
CA ARG A 244 -8.65 22.38 -5.75
C ARG A 244 -10.01 21.84 -6.19
N MET A 245 -10.40 20.72 -5.61
CA MET A 245 -11.73 20.17 -5.83
C MET A 245 -12.77 20.92 -5.01
N ILE A 246 -13.97 21.03 -5.54
CA ILE A 246 -15.14 21.54 -4.82
C ILE A 246 -16.03 20.36 -4.51
N ARG A 247 -16.09 20.00 -3.25
CA ARG A 247 -16.89 18.86 -2.77
C ARG A 247 -18.30 19.30 -2.41
N PRO A 248 -19.31 18.46 -2.65
CA PRO A 248 -20.68 18.78 -2.25
C PRO A 248 -20.81 18.84 -0.73
N PRO A 249 -21.66 19.74 -0.19
CA PRO A 249 -21.92 19.86 1.24
C PRO A 249 -22.66 18.64 1.80
N VAL A 250 -23.45 17.98 0.97
CA VAL A 250 -24.17 16.73 1.27
C VAL A 250 -23.79 15.71 0.21
N ALA A 251 -23.46 14.48 0.60
CA ALA A 251 -23.18 13.41 -0.35
C ALA A 251 -24.34 13.24 -1.33
N ASN A 252 -24.06 12.93 -2.59
CA ASN A 252 -24.99 12.88 -3.71
C ASN A 252 -25.52 14.25 -4.22
N ALA A 253 -25.24 15.37 -3.57
CA ALA A 253 -25.60 16.66 -4.16
C ALA A 253 -24.77 16.92 -5.43
N ILE A 254 -25.47 17.44 -6.46
CA ILE A 254 -24.91 17.70 -7.79
C ILE A 254 -24.81 19.21 -7.98
N PRO A 255 -23.70 19.76 -8.53
CA PRO A 255 -23.59 21.19 -8.81
C PRO A 255 -24.54 21.57 -9.95
N VAL A 256 -25.45 22.51 -9.69
CA VAL A 256 -26.44 23.03 -10.64
C VAL A 256 -25.86 24.24 -11.39
N SER A 257 -25.31 25.19 -10.64
CA SER A 257 -24.70 26.40 -11.20
C SER A 257 -23.55 26.90 -10.34
N THR A 258 -22.68 27.74 -10.93
CA THR A 258 -21.57 28.39 -10.23
C THR A 258 -21.56 29.87 -10.50
N ASN A 259 -21.35 30.68 -9.46
CA ASN A 259 -21.16 32.12 -9.59
C ASN A 259 -19.65 32.43 -9.72
N THR A 260 -19.12 32.47 -10.95
CA THR A 260 -17.71 32.74 -11.20
C THR A 260 -17.28 34.16 -10.81
N LYS A 261 -18.23 35.09 -10.61
CA LYS A 261 -17.92 36.45 -10.12
C LYS A 261 -17.41 36.45 -8.69
N SER A 262 -17.79 35.46 -7.88
CA SER A 262 -17.35 35.33 -6.49
C SER A 262 -15.83 35.11 -6.36
N ILE A 263 -15.15 34.69 -7.43
CA ILE A 263 -13.69 34.46 -7.46
C ILE A 263 -12.95 35.31 -8.48
N ALA A 264 -13.61 36.32 -9.07
CA ALA A 264 -13.06 37.13 -10.17
C ALA A 264 -11.81 37.92 -9.77
N ASP A 265 -11.66 38.30 -8.51
CA ASP A 265 -10.54 39.09 -7.99
C ASP A 265 -9.29 38.21 -7.66
N ILE A 266 -9.38 36.92 -7.81
CA ILE A 266 -8.27 35.99 -7.55
C ILE A 266 -7.50 35.74 -8.84
N ALA A 267 -6.19 36.05 -8.83
CA ALA A 267 -5.34 35.93 -10.00
C ALA A 267 -5.33 34.51 -10.59
N GLY A 268 -5.62 34.43 -11.89
CA GLY A 268 -5.65 33.19 -12.64
C GLY A 268 -6.79 32.22 -12.25
N ALA A 269 -7.71 32.63 -11.36
CA ALA A 269 -8.80 31.76 -10.93
C ALA A 269 -9.77 31.42 -12.07
N ARG A 270 -9.99 30.13 -12.28
CA ARG A 270 -10.93 29.59 -13.28
C ARG A 270 -11.69 28.42 -12.69
N VAL A 271 -12.95 28.29 -13.04
CA VAL A 271 -13.80 27.15 -12.68
C VAL A 271 -13.67 26.06 -13.74
N VAL A 272 -13.53 24.83 -13.33
CA VAL A 272 -13.64 23.62 -14.15
C VAL A 272 -14.89 22.87 -13.71
N HIS A 273 -15.88 22.82 -14.59
CA HIS A 273 -17.14 22.11 -14.33
C HIS A 273 -17.42 21.16 -15.48
N LYS A 274 -17.36 19.87 -15.21
CA LYS A 274 -17.62 18.80 -16.18
C LYS A 274 -18.51 17.74 -15.56
N ARG A 275 -19.77 17.70 -15.98
CA ARG A 275 -20.81 16.90 -15.34
C ARG A 275 -20.87 17.22 -13.83
N ASN A 276 -20.66 16.22 -12.96
CA ASN A 276 -20.69 16.41 -11.51
C ASN A 276 -19.31 16.73 -10.90
N LEU A 277 -18.24 16.71 -11.72
CA LEU A 277 -16.92 17.11 -11.28
C LEU A 277 -16.80 18.63 -11.29
N LEU A 278 -16.51 19.20 -10.13
CA LEU A 278 -16.33 20.63 -9.96
C LEU A 278 -14.99 20.92 -9.29
N ALA A 279 -14.22 21.83 -9.88
CA ALA A 279 -12.92 22.24 -9.37
C ALA A 279 -12.64 23.71 -9.69
N VAL A 280 -11.65 24.27 -9.03
CA VAL A 280 -11.06 25.57 -9.38
C VAL A 280 -9.57 25.40 -9.60
N VAL A 281 -9.01 26.22 -10.47
CA VAL A 281 -7.56 26.38 -10.62
C VAL A 281 -7.17 27.83 -10.41
N ALA A 282 -5.92 28.09 -10.03
CA ALA A 282 -5.35 29.44 -9.93
C ALA A 282 -3.84 29.39 -10.15
N ASP A 283 -3.21 30.58 -10.36
CA ASP A 283 -1.77 30.71 -10.59
C ASP A 283 -0.92 30.29 -9.38
N THR A 284 -1.49 30.38 -8.18
CA THR A 284 -0.81 30.05 -6.93
C THR A 284 -1.63 29.08 -6.10
N GLU A 285 -0.94 28.32 -5.24
CA GLU A 285 -1.61 27.38 -4.32
C GLU A 285 -2.59 28.11 -3.40
N TRP A 286 -2.18 29.27 -2.85
CA TRP A 286 -3.05 30.08 -1.99
C TRP A 286 -4.25 30.64 -2.76
N GLY A 287 -4.05 31.09 -4.00
CA GLY A 287 -5.15 31.52 -4.88
C GLY A 287 -6.17 30.40 -5.12
N ALA A 288 -5.71 29.18 -5.37
CA ALA A 288 -6.61 28.03 -5.52
C ALA A 288 -7.39 27.70 -4.24
N ILE A 289 -6.74 27.79 -3.06
CA ILE A 289 -7.42 27.62 -1.76
C ILE A 289 -8.48 28.70 -1.55
N GLN A 290 -8.16 29.96 -1.82
CA GLN A 290 -9.12 31.07 -1.70
C GLN A 290 -10.27 30.89 -2.70
N ALA A 291 -9.99 30.55 -3.95
CA ALA A 291 -11.02 30.30 -4.95
C ALA A 291 -11.96 29.14 -4.54
N ALA A 292 -11.41 28.06 -4.00
CA ALA A 292 -12.22 26.95 -3.52
C ALA A 292 -13.15 27.34 -2.34
N ARG A 293 -12.69 28.23 -1.47
CA ARG A 293 -13.49 28.69 -0.31
C ARG A 293 -14.52 29.75 -0.65
N GLN A 294 -14.28 30.54 -1.71
CA GLN A 294 -15.11 31.69 -2.09
C GLN A 294 -16.08 31.38 -3.23
N LEU A 295 -15.84 30.30 -3.97
CA LEU A 295 -16.73 29.95 -5.08
C LEU A 295 -18.14 29.64 -4.53
N GLU A 296 -19.09 30.46 -4.96
CA GLU A 296 -20.50 30.21 -4.69
C GLU A 296 -21.04 29.18 -5.66
N VAL A 297 -21.62 28.11 -5.13
CA VAL A 297 -22.17 26.98 -5.90
C VAL A 297 -23.60 26.72 -5.45
N GLU A 298 -24.49 26.62 -6.40
CA GLU A 298 -25.84 26.14 -6.20
C GLU A 298 -25.82 24.61 -6.37
N TRP A 299 -26.29 23.90 -5.36
CA TRP A 299 -26.36 22.45 -5.35
C TRP A 299 -27.79 21.96 -5.41
N THR A 300 -28.00 20.74 -5.91
CA THR A 300 -29.31 20.09 -5.76
C THR A 300 -29.65 19.88 -4.30
N ASP A 301 -30.93 20.06 -3.98
CA ASP A 301 -31.47 19.67 -2.68
C ASP A 301 -31.60 18.15 -2.62
N THR A 302 -30.89 17.53 -1.67
CA THR A 302 -30.87 16.08 -1.51
C THR A 302 -30.54 15.71 -0.05
N ASP A 303 -31.10 14.62 0.39
CA ASP A 303 -30.74 14.03 1.69
C ASP A 303 -29.44 13.22 1.59
N ALA A 304 -28.72 13.11 2.72
CA ALA A 304 -27.58 12.22 2.80
C ALA A 304 -28.02 10.75 2.58
N PRO A 305 -27.30 9.97 1.77
CA PRO A 305 -27.69 8.59 1.44
C PRO A 305 -27.39 7.59 2.57
N PHE A 306 -26.99 8.06 3.73
CA PHE A 306 -26.57 7.24 4.88
C PHE A 306 -27.16 7.75 6.19
N PRO A 307 -27.33 6.87 7.20
CA PRO A 307 -27.87 7.25 8.49
C PRO A 307 -26.92 8.19 9.24
N HIS A 308 -27.45 8.87 10.25
CA HIS A 308 -26.63 9.57 11.22
C HIS A 308 -25.69 8.59 11.96
N MET A 309 -24.52 9.08 12.41
CA MET A 309 -23.47 8.21 12.98
C MET A 309 -23.91 7.41 14.20
N ASP A 310 -24.77 7.95 15.03
CA ASP A 310 -25.34 7.26 16.19
C ASP A 310 -26.33 6.14 15.82
N GLN A 311 -26.81 6.11 14.59
CA GLN A 311 -27.72 5.10 14.04
C GLN A 311 -27.01 4.09 13.13
N LEU A 312 -25.70 4.25 12.90
CA LEU A 312 -24.95 3.45 11.94
C LEU A 312 -25.04 1.95 12.23
N TYR A 313 -24.80 1.57 13.47
CA TYR A 313 -24.75 0.15 13.82
C TYR A 313 -26.15 -0.50 13.83
N ASP A 314 -27.17 0.24 14.21
CA ASP A 314 -28.57 -0.23 14.09
C ASP A 314 -28.98 -0.37 12.63
N TYR A 315 -28.55 0.54 11.76
CA TYR A 315 -28.71 0.40 10.33
C TYR A 315 -28.02 -0.89 9.81
N ILE A 316 -26.76 -1.14 10.22
CA ILE A 316 -26.03 -2.36 9.79
C ILE A 316 -26.76 -3.61 10.25
N ARG A 317 -27.29 -3.65 11.49
CA ARG A 317 -28.06 -4.80 12.01
C ARG A 317 -29.31 -5.07 11.18
N GLN A 318 -30.02 -4.02 10.77
CA GLN A 318 -31.32 -4.10 10.10
C GLN A 318 -31.21 -4.22 8.58
N ALA A 319 -30.18 -3.66 7.95
CA ALA A 319 -30.01 -3.65 6.50
C ALA A 319 -30.05 -5.08 5.91
N PRO A 320 -30.76 -5.31 4.80
CA PRO A 320 -30.77 -6.60 4.15
C PRO A 320 -29.37 -6.94 3.57
N PRO A 321 -28.91 -8.19 3.66
CA PRO A 321 -27.69 -8.59 2.98
C PRO A 321 -27.83 -8.48 1.46
N VAL A 322 -26.77 -8.06 0.78
CA VAL A 322 -26.69 -8.06 -0.67
C VAL A 322 -26.49 -9.48 -1.18
N VAL A 323 -27.29 -9.90 -2.14
CA VAL A 323 -27.14 -11.19 -2.82
C VAL A 323 -26.12 -11.05 -3.92
N SER A 324 -24.90 -11.57 -3.74
CA SER A 324 -23.92 -11.68 -4.82
C SER A 324 -24.03 -13.03 -5.55
N ASN A 325 -23.83 -13.04 -6.88
CA ASN A 325 -23.88 -14.26 -7.68
C ASN A 325 -22.76 -15.25 -7.25
N GLY A 326 -23.16 -16.38 -6.71
CA GLY A 326 -22.38 -17.36 -6.01
C GLY A 326 -21.03 -17.75 -6.61
N GLN A 327 -19.94 -17.35 -5.97
CA GLN A 327 -18.63 -17.95 -6.11
C GLN A 327 -18.18 -18.48 -4.75
N THR A 328 -17.78 -19.75 -4.71
CA THR A 328 -17.12 -20.35 -3.56
C THR A 328 -15.68 -19.83 -3.51
N MET A 329 -15.27 -19.22 -2.40
CA MET A 329 -13.87 -18.84 -2.19
C MET A 329 -13.18 -19.91 -1.33
N THR A 330 -12.03 -20.39 -1.80
CA THR A 330 -11.15 -21.29 -1.05
C THR A 330 -9.99 -20.48 -0.51
N PHE A 331 -9.79 -20.47 0.80
CA PHE A 331 -8.66 -19.81 1.45
C PHE A 331 -7.81 -20.81 2.22
N GLY A 332 -6.50 -20.82 1.94
CA GLY A 332 -5.55 -21.70 2.61
C GLY A 332 -5.81 -23.18 2.41
N SER A 333 -5.43 -24.00 3.39
CA SER A 333 -5.69 -25.44 3.42
C SER A 333 -7.09 -25.80 3.91
N LYS A 334 -7.84 -24.84 4.44
CA LYS A 334 -9.22 -25.01 4.89
C LYS A 334 -10.18 -24.57 3.79
N ASN A 335 -11.03 -25.49 3.35
CA ASN A 335 -12.11 -25.19 2.42
C ASN A 335 -13.27 -24.56 3.19
N TYR A 336 -13.28 -23.23 3.29
CA TYR A 336 -14.46 -22.53 3.75
C TYR A 336 -15.42 -22.36 2.57
N ASN A 337 -16.46 -23.17 2.52
CA ASN A 337 -17.62 -22.90 1.71
C ASN A 337 -18.41 -21.77 2.39
N VAL A 338 -18.02 -20.53 2.17
CA VAL A 338 -18.88 -19.38 2.48
C VAL A 338 -19.71 -19.12 1.23
N PRO A 339 -20.97 -19.56 1.17
CA PRO A 339 -21.82 -19.30 0.02
C PRO A 339 -22.01 -17.79 -0.07
N ARG A 340 -21.52 -17.16 -1.13
CA ARG A 340 -21.80 -15.77 -1.39
C ARG A 340 -23.31 -15.63 -1.64
N GLY A 341 -23.94 -14.69 -0.91
CA GLY A 341 -25.30 -14.27 -1.19
C GLY A 341 -26.42 -15.12 -0.59
N GLN A 342 -26.13 -16.00 0.33
CA GLN A 342 -27.21 -16.62 1.13
C GLN A 342 -27.67 -15.63 2.22
N LYS A 343 -28.99 -15.42 2.28
CA LYS A 343 -29.61 -14.61 3.34
C LYS A 343 -29.60 -15.33 4.70
N GLU A 344 -29.62 -16.63 4.66
CA GLU A 344 -29.58 -17.51 5.84
C GLU A 344 -28.49 -18.55 5.62
N TYR A 345 -27.75 -18.83 6.67
CA TYR A 345 -26.71 -19.85 6.68
C TYR A 345 -27.22 -21.07 7.39
N ASP A 346 -26.97 -22.23 6.79
CA ASP A 346 -27.13 -23.50 7.52
C ASP A 346 -25.96 -23.60 8.52
N LEU A 347 -26.25 -23.34 9.78
CA LEU A 347 -25.29 -23.47 10.87
C LEU A 347 -25.03 -24.92 11.24
N GLY A 348 -25.65 -25.88 10.54
CA GLY A 348 -25.47 -27.31 10.74
C GLY A 348 -25.64 -27.73 12.20
N PRO A 349 -24.76 -28.59 12.73
CA PRO A 349 -24.84 -29.05 14.12
C PRO A 349 -24.54 -27.93 15.13
N THR A 350 -23.87 -26.84 14.75
CA THR A 350 -23.43 -25.78 15.67
C THR A 350 -24.60 -25.17 16.44
N ASN A 351 -25.73 -24.88 15.77
CA ASN A 351 -26.92 -24.38 16.44
C ASN A 351 -27.50 -25.36 17.48
N GLN A 352 -27.49 -26.65 17.17
CA GLN A 352 -27.99 -27.68 18.08
C GLN A 352 -27.07 -27.78 19.30
N VAL A 353 -25.75 -27.77 19.09
CA VAL A 353 -24.76 -27.83 20.17
C VAL A 353 -24.84 -26.57 21.04
N LEU A 354 -24.96 -25.36 20.44
CA LEU A 354 -25.17 -24.12 21.20
C LEU A 354 -26.45 -24.18 22.03
N ALA A 355 -27.56 -24.68 21.48
CA ALA A 355 -28.83 -24.78 22.18
C ALA A 355 -28.81 -25.80 23.35
N SER A 356 -27.92 -26.80 23.30
CA SER A 356 -27.74 -27.82 24.34
C SER A 356 -26.49 -27.59 25.21
N ALA A 357 -25.74 -26.52 25.01
CA ALA A 357 -24.57 -26.22 25.81
C ALA A 357 -24.96 -25.90 27.27
N ALA A 358 -24.13 -26.34 28.23
CA ALA A 358 -24.34 -26.02 29.64
C ALA A 358 -24.29 -24.49 29.90
N ARG A 359 -23.46 -23.80 29.12
CA ARG A 359 -23.35 -22.34 29.14
C ARG A 359 -23.07 -21.84 27.73
N VAL A 360 -23.68 -20.71 27.38
CA VAL A 360 -23.32 -19.94 26.16
C VAL A 360 -22.72 -18.61 26.58
N VAL A 361 -21.55 -18.29 26.06
CA VAL A 361 -20.95 -16.97 26.11
C VAL A 361 -21.24 -16.30 24.78
N GLU A 362 -21.69 -15.05 24.82
CA GLU A 362 -21.95 -14.27 23.60
C GLU A 362 -21.53 -12.82 23.77
N ALA A 363 -21.02 -12.24 22.70
CA ALA A 363 -20.64 -10.83 22.64
C ALA A 363 -20.85 -10.27 21.23
N GLU A 364 -20.99 -8.95 21.17
CA GLU A 364 -21.11 -8.22 19.93
C GLU A 364 -20.14 -7.03 19.94
N TYR A 365 -19.48 -6.79 18.80
CA TYR A 365 -18.47 -5.76 18.62
C TYR A 365 -18.84 -4.84 17.46
N GLU A 366 -18.81 -3.55 17.68
CA GLU A 366 -19.08 -2.51 16.70
C GLU A 366 -17.77 -1.95 16.15
N ILE A 367 -17.61 -1.97 14.84
CA ILE A 367 -16.42 -1.51 14.14
C ILE A 367 -16.77 -0.29 13.29
N PRO A 368 -16.15 0.88 13.52
CA PRO A 368 -16.44 2.08 12.75
C PRO A 368 -15.79 2.05 11.35
N PHE A 369 -16.27 2.93 10.46
CA PHE A 369 -15.47 3.31 9.31
C PHE A 369 -14.13 3.92 9.75
N GLN A 370 -13.05 3.60 9.05
CA GLN A 370 -11.72 4.11 9.38
C GLN A 370 -11.05 4.71 8.16
N SER A 371 -10.56 5.94 8.29
CA SER A 371 -9.79 6.63 7.26
C SER A 371 -8.33 6.13 7.24
N HIS A 372 -7.68 6.18 6.09
CA HIS A 372 -6.25 5.90 5.95
C HIS A 372 -5.38 6.91 6.69
N ALA A 373 -5.85 8.14 6.82
CA ALA A 373 -5.21 9.23 7.58
C ALA A 373 -3.72 9.40 7.23
N ARG A 374 -3.40 9.49 5.95
CA ARG A 374 -2.01 9.66 5.47
C ARG A 374 -1.35 10.87 6.13
N MET A 375 -0.02 10.80 6.31
CA MET A 375 0.75 11.86 7.00
C MET A 375 0.67 13.20 6.29
N ALA A 376 0.59 13.24 4.95
CA ALA A 376 0.31 14.42 4.16
C ALA A 376 -0.90 14.21 3.25
N PRO A 377 -1.57 15.27 2.80
CA PRO A 377 -2.67 15.18 1.83
C PRO A 377 -2.24 14.54 0.52
N SER A 378 -3.22 14.00 -0.21
CA SER A 378 -3.03 13.46 -1.55
C SER A 378 -2.63 14.54 -2.54
N VAL A 379 -1.74 14.21 -3.49
CA VAL A 379 -1.26 15.12 -4.51
C VAL A 379 -0.92 14.39 -5.80
N ALA A 380 -1.18 15.03 -6.93
CA ALA A 380 -0.68 14.63 -8.23
C ALA A 380 -0.47 15.87 -9.11
N VAL A 381 0.45 15.76 -10.07
CA VAL A 381 0.65 16.73 -11.13
C VAL A 381 0.41 16.03 -12.46
N ALA A 382 -0.47 16.57 -13.29
CA ALA A 382 -0.73 16.07 -14.63
C ALA A 382 -0.47 17.17 -15.66
N ASP A 383 0.20 16.79 -16.74
CA ASP A 383 0.39 17.60 -17.95
C ASP A 383 -0.25 16.84 -19.12
N VAL A 384 -1.41 17.33 -19.56
CA VAL A 384 -2.18 16.74 -20.67
C VAL A 384 -2.10 17.67 -21.86
N SER A 385 -1.47 17.21 -22.92
CA SER A 385 -1.25 17.93 -24.17
C SER A 385 -1.60 17.06 -25.39
N ASP A 386 -1.54 17.64 -26.57
CA ASP A 386 -1.72 16.90 -27.85
C ASP A 386 -0.60 15.86 -28.08
N ASN A 387 0.55 16.01 -27.40
CA ASN A 387 1.68 15.08 -27.50
C ASN A 387 1.56 13.89 -26.54
N GLY A 388 0.55 13.85 -25.69
CA GLY A 388 0.32 12.81 -24.70
C GLY A 388 0.14 13.37 -23.29
N VAL A 389 0.24 12.48 -22.32
CA VAL A 389 0.01 12.75 -20.90
C VAL A 389 1.24 12.38 -20.08
N VAL A 390 1.72 13.28 -19.26
CA VAL A 390 2.73 13.01 -18.23
C VAL A 390 2.11 13.25 -16.85
N ILE A 391 2.24 12.26 -15.97
CA ILE A 391 1.67 12.31 -14.61
C ILE A 391 2.76 12.01 -13.59
N TYR A 392 2.88 12.87 -12.60
CA TYR A 392 3.67 12.66 -11.39
C TYR A 392 2.70 12.35 -10.24
N THR A 393 2.88 11.21 -9.59
CA THR A 393 1.97 10.74 -8.55
C THR A 393 2.65 9.86 -7.51
N ASP A 394 2.11 9.81 -6.31
CA ASP A 394 2.50 8.85 -5.29
C ASP A 394 1.56 7.62 -5.22
N ALA A 395 0.75 7.43 -6.25
CA ALA A 395 -0.14 6.28 -6.37
C ALA A 395 0.61 4.94 -6.26
N GLN A 396 0.04 3.99 -5.54
CA GLN A 396 0.72 2.70 -5.33
C GLN A 396 0.68 1.75 -6.53
N LYS A 397 -0.04 2.11 -7.61
CA LYS A 397 -0.28 1.26 -8.79
C LYS A 397 -0.14 2.04 -10.10
N PRO A 398 1.06 2.52 -10.44
CA PRO A 398 1.25 3.41 -11.58
C PRO A 398 0.81 2.82 -12.93
N HIS A 399 1.02 1.52 -13.18
CA HIS A 399 0.56 0.88 -14.42
C HIS A 399 -0.97 0.78 -14.50
N ASP A 400 -1.65 0.52 -13.37
CA ASP A 400 -3.11 0.54 -13.32
C ASP A 400 -3.65 1.97 -13.50
N VAL A 401 -2.98 2.98 -12.93
CA VAL A 401 -3.27 4.41 -13.16
C VAL A 401 -3.14 4.75 -14.64
N ARG A 402 -2.04 4.33 -15.30
CA ARG A 402 -1.85 4.49 -16.74
C ARG A 402 -3.05 3.97 -17.53
N ALA A 403 -3.47 2.73 -17.23
CA ALA A 403 -4.61 2.11 -17.89
C ALA A 403 -5.94 2.84 -17.61
N GLY A 404 -6.15 3.31 -16.39
CA GLY A 404 -7.37 4.04 -16.02
C GLY A 404 -7.45 5.44 -16.62
N VAL A 405 -6.34 6.19 -16.58
CA VAL A 405 -6.28 7.53 -17.18
C VAL A 405 -6.43 7.47 -18.71
N SER A 406 -5.79 6.50 -19.37
CA SER A 406 -5.96 6.31 -20.81
C SER A 406 -7.42 6.10 -21.19
N LYS A 407 -8.15 5.25 -20.46
CA LYS A 407 -9.60 5.05 -20.64
C LYS A 407 -10.39 6.33 -20.37
N MET A 408 -10.12 7.00 -19.25
CA MET A 408 -10.85 8.21 -18.85
C MET A 408 -10.72 9.34 -19.87
N LEU A 409 -9.53 9.49 -20.44
CA LEU A 409 -9.22 10.53 -21.42
C LEU A 409 -9.41 10.08 -22.88
N LEU A 410 -9.83 8.81 -23.12
CA LEU A 410 -9.99 8.21 -24.44
C LEU A 410 -8.69 8.26 -25.27
N LEU A 411 -7.60 7.82 -24.67
CA LEU A 411 -6.25 7.76 -25.25
C LEU A 411 -5.74 6.32 -25.28
N GLU A 412 -4.74 6.06 -26.12
CA GLU A 412 -3.96 4.81 -26.03
C GLU A 412 -3.04 4.85 -24.81
N GLN A 413 -2.73 3.68 -24.25
CA GLN A 413 -1.89 3.61 -23.05
C GLN A 413 -0.47 4.15 -23.29
N GLU A 414 0.06 4.00 -24.48
CA GLU A 414 1.37 4.48 -24.91
C GLU A 414 1.48 6.01 -24.89
N GLN A 415 0.36 6.71 -24.93
CA GLN A 415 0.29 8.17 -24.82
C GLN A 415 0.29 8.65 -23.35
N VAL A 416 0.23 7.75 -22.39
CA VAL A 416 0.17 8.08 -20.95
C VAL A 416 1.44 7.58 -20.26
N HIS A 417 2.26 8.50 -19.77
CA HIS A 417 3.45 8.24 -18.97
C HIS A 417 3.16 8.59 -17.50
N VAL A 418 3.22 7.61 -16.63
CA VAL A 418 3.08 7.79 -15.18
C VAL A 418 4.43 7.60 -14.50
N ILE A 419 4.85 8.61 -13.76
CA ILE A 419 6.09 8.66 -13.00
C ILE A 419 5.74 8.64 -11.52
N TRP A 420 6.14 7.57 -10.85
CA TRP A 420 5.96 7.48 -9.41
C TRP A 420 7.02 8.27 -8.67
N LEU A 421 6.60 9.08 -7.71
CA LEU A 421 7.45 9.76 -6.74
C LEU A 421 7.03 9.40 -5.32
N PRO A 422 7.96 9.45 -4.34
CA PRO A 422 7.62 9.20 -2.96
C PRO A 422 6.48 10.09 -2.46
N GLY A 423 5.61 9.50 -1.67
CA GLY A 423 4.54 10.16 -0.95
C GLY A 423 4.56 9.80 0.54
N PRO A 424 3.61 10.30 1.32
CA PRO A 424 3.56 10.14 2.77
C PRO A 424 3.06 8.77 3.24
N GLY A 425 3.06 7.77 2.38
CA GLY A 425 2.51 6.44 2.63
C GLY A 425 1.12 6.24 2.02
N SER A 426 0.65 4.99 1.99
CA SER A 426 -0.65 4.62 1.41
C SER A 426 -1.59 3.98 2.42
N TYR A 427 -1.09 3.07 3.24
CA TYR A 427 -1.84 2.29 4.24
C TYR A 427 -2.98 1.43 3.67
N GLY A 428 -2.93 1.10 2.37
CA GLY A 428 -3.88 0.26 1.69
C GLY A 428 -4.24 0.78 0.31
N ARG A 429 -5.41 1.37 0.11
CA ARG A 429 -5.76 2.13 -1.09
C ARG A 429 -5.31 3.57 -0.90
N SER A 430 -4.44 4.03 -1.76
CA SER A 430 -3.94 5.40 -1.70
C SER A 430 -4.97 6.38 -2.27
N ASP A 431 -5.24 7.47 -1.55
CA ASP A 431 -5.97 8.62 -2.07
C ASP A 431 -5.15 9.42 -3.12
N GLY A 432 -3.86 9.13 -3.28
CA GLY A 432 -3.05 9.58 -4.41
C GLY A 432 -3.60 9.13 -5.75
N ASP A 433 -4.25 7.98 -5.80
CA ASP A 433 -4.97 7.53 -6.97
C ASP A 433 -6.08 8.53 -7.35
N GLU A 434 -6.81 9.07 -6.38
CA GLU A 434 -7.91 10.03 -6.61
C GLU A 434 -7.41 11.35 -7.18
N ALA A 435 -6.45 12.02 -6.50
CA ALA A 435 -5.87 13.28 -6.97
C ALA A 435 -5.25 13.16 -8.37
N THR A 436 -4.77 11.97 -8.74
CA THR A 436 -4.19 11.68 -10.04
C THR A 436 -5.24 11.79 -11.17
N PHE A 437 -6.40 11.18 -10.97
CA PHE A 437 -7.49 11.24 -11.97
C PHE A 437 -8.09 12.64 -12.05
N GLU A 438 -8.23 13.32 -10.92
CA GLU A 438 -8.70 14.70 -10.87
C GLU A 438 -7.74 15.65 -11.60
N ALA A 439 -6.43 15.55 -11.34
CA ALA A 439 -5.42 16.35 -12.02
C ALA A 439 -5.43 16.14 -13.54
N ALA A 440 -5.55 14.88 -13.98
CA ALA A 440 -5.59 14.54 -15.40
C ALA A 440 -6.82 15.14 -16.11
N VAL A 441 -8.01 15.06 -15.49
CA VAL A 441 -9.23 15.66 -16.03
C VAL A 441 -9.13 17.18 -16.09
N ILE A 442 -8.68 17.81 -15.00
CA ILE A 442 -8.58 19.29 -14.92
C ILE A 442 -7.54 19.79 -15.92
N SER A 443 -6.37 19.15 -16.03
CA SER A 443 -5.34 19.51 -17.00
C SER A 443 -5.86 19.40 -18.44
N ARG A 444 -6.63 18.37 -18.77
CA ARG A 444 -7.27 18.21 -20.09
C ARG A 444 -8.22 19.36 -20.41
N GLU A 445 -9.05 19.77 -19.45
CA GLU A 445 -10.05 20.84 -19.66
C GLU A 445 -9.40 22.22 -19.77
N ILE A 446 -8.28 22.44 -19.05
CA ILE A 446 -7.59 23.73 -19.02
C ILE A 446 -6.52 23.86 -20.11
N GLY A 447 -5.97 22.74 -20.61
CA GLY A 447 -4.87 22.73 -21.58
C GLY A 447 -3.52 23.20 -20.99
N GLN A 448 -3.31 23.06 -19.70
CA GLN A 448 -2.08 23.43 -18.98
C GLN A 448 -1.75 22.38 -17.94
N PRO A 449 -0.47 22.26 -17.50
CA PRO A 449 -0.13 21.40 -16.37
C PRO A 449 -0.89 21.84 -15.10
N VAL A 450 -1.42 20.88 -14.34
CA VAL A 450 -2.17 21.16 -13.11
C VAL A 450 -1.68 20.27 -11.99
N ARG A 451 -1.40 20.89 -10.82
CA ARG A 451 -1.24 20.19 -9.55
C ARG A 451 -2.58 20.19 -8.82
N VAL A 452 -3.15 19.00 -8.57
CA VAL A 452 -4.22 18.84 -7.61
C VAL A 452 -3.62 18.36 -6.29
N GLN A 453 -3.88 19.09 -5.22
CA GLN A 453 -3.48 18.70 -3.86
C GLN A 453 -4.69 18.84 -2.96
N TRP A 454 -5.03 17.75 -2.30
CA TRP A 454 -6.12 17.73 -1.33
C TRP A 454 -5.69 18.48 -0.06
N MET A 455 -6.67 18.96 0.67
CA MET A 455 -6.46 19.45 2.03
C MET A 455 -6.66 18.29 3.03
N ARG A 456 -6.33 18.53 4.30
CA ARG A 456 -6.44 17.48 5.32
C ARG A 456 -7.87 17.01 5.53
N ASP A 457 -8.82 17.91 5.55
CA ASP A 457 -10.24 17.63 5.65
C ASP A 457 -10.79 16.86 4.45
N GLU A 458 -10.34 17.16 3.24
CA GLU A 458 -10.68 16.37 2.04
C GLU A 458 -10.14 14.94 2.16
N GLY A 459 -8.86 14.76 2.56
CA GLY A 459 -8.27 13.43 2.73
C GLY A 459 -9.04 12.62 3.77
N HIS A 460 -9.33 13.19 4.94
CA HIS A 460 -10.11 12.49 5.97
C HIS A 460 -11.58 12.27 5.57
N GLY A 461 -12.18 13.23 4.88
CA GLY A 461 -13.58 13.14 4.45
C GLY A 461 -13.79 12.19 3.27
N TRP A 462 -12.94 12.28 2.24
CA TRP A 462 -13.22 11.69 0.92
C TRP A 462 -12.29 10.55 0.50
N ASP A 463 -11.21 10.23 1.23
CA ASP A 463 -10.45 9.01 0.96
C ASP A 463 -11.34 7.76 1.14
N PRO A 464 -11.07 6.65 0.45
CA PRO A 464 -11.77 5.40 0.72
C PRO A 464 -11.56 4.94 2.17
N LYS A 465 -12.59 4.36 2.78
CA LYS A 465 -12.59 3.93 4.18
C LYS A 465 -12.41 2.41 4.32
N ALA A 466 -11.84 1.97 5.44
CA ALA A 466 -12.06 0.59 5.86
C ALA A 466 -13.53 0.44 6.29
N PRO A 467 -14.17 -0.71 6.00
CA PRO A 467 -15.60 -0.88 6.19
C PRO A 467 -16.01 -0.90 7.66
N ALA A 468 -17.16 -0.31 7.95
CA ALA A 468 -17.85 -0.51 9.22
C ALA A 468 -18.56 -1.86 9.27
N ALA A 469 -18.66 -2.44 10.44
CA ALA A 469 -19.28 -3.75 10.66
C ALA A 469 -19.83 -3.89 12.08
N VAL A 470 -20.77 -4.84 12.24
CA VAL A 470 -21.17 -5.43 13.51
C VAL A 470 -20.76 -6.90 13.47
N ILE A 471 -20.05 -7.36 14.50
CA ILE A 471 -19.52 -8.71 14.59
C ILE A 471 -20.05 -9.36 15.87
N SER A 472 -20.81 -10.44 15.72
CA SER A 472 -21.40 -11.19 16.81
C SER A 472 -20.74 -12.56 16.93
N LEU A 473 -20.36 -12.95 18.14
CA LEU A 473 -19.74 -14.25 18.42
C LEU A 473 -20.51 -14.98 19.52
N LYS A 474 -20.53 -16.31 19.41
CA LYS A 474 -21.06 -17.22 20.43
C LYS A 474 -20.14 -18.42 20.63
N ALA A 475 -19.92 -18.77 21.88
CA ALA A 475 -19.18 -19.95 22.28
C ALA A 475 -20.03 -20.83 23.19
N GLY A 476 -20.21 -22.10 22.81
CA GLY A 476 -20.84 -23.11 23.67
C GLY A 476 -19.79 -23.75 24.58
N ILE A 477 -20.16 -23.94 25.85
CA ILE A 477 -19.34 -24.59 26.87
C ILE A 477 -20.13 -25.78 27.40
N ASP A 478 -19.52 -26.96 27.47
CA ASP A 478 -20.12 -28.18 27.97
C ASP A 478 -20.06 -28.28 29.51
N ASP A 479 -20.64 -29.36 30.07
CA ASP A 479 -20.65 -29.62 31.51
C ASP A 479 -19.27 -29.81 32.15
N ASN A 480 -18.24 -30.09 31.34
CA ASN A 480 -16.85 -30.22 31.80
C ASN A 480 -16.10 -28.89 31.79
N GLY A 481 -16.71 -27.82 31.29
CA GLY A 481 -16.09 -26.51 31.10
C GLY A 481 -15.26 -26.41 29.83
N ASP A 482 -15.39 -27.36 28.89
CA ASP A 482 -14.72 -27.32 27.60
C ASP A 482 -15.57 -26.64 26.53
N LEU A 483 -14.88 -25.92 25.61
CA LEU A 483 -15.54 -25.35 24.45
C LEU A 483 -16.06 -26.46 23.52
N ASN A 484 -17.34 -26.41 23.14
CA ASN A 484 -17.94 -27.42 22.27
C ASN A 484 -18.57 -26.84 20.99
N ALA A 485 -18.74 -25.52 20.88
CA ALA A 485 -19.20 -24.85 19.67
C ALA A 485 -18.63 -23.44 19.56
N TRP A 486 -18.42 -22.99 18.33
CA TRP A 486 -17.97 -21.63 18.00
C TRP A 486 -18.73 -21.09 16.80
N LEU A 487 -19.34 -19.92 16.97
CA LEU A 487 -20.05 -19.20 15.94
C LEU A 487 -19.52 -17.78 15.82
N PHE A 488 -19.04 -17.42 14.64
CA PHE A 488 -18.64 -16.06 14.28
C PHE A 488 -19.54 -15.56 13.15
N HIS A 489 -20.18 -14.43 13.36
CA HIS A 489 -21.00 -13.78 12.35
C HIS A 489 -20.64 -12.32 12.24
N ALA A 490 -20.20 -11.89 11.07
CA ALA A 490 -19.96 -10.49 10.78
C ALA A 490 -20.93 -9.97 9.72
N LYS A 491 -21.47 -8.77 9.95
CA LYS A 491 -22.33 -8.06 9.02
C LYS A 491 -21.83 -6.64 8.82
N GLY A 492 -21.68 -6.19 7.58
CA GLY A 492 -21.16 -4.84 7.32
C GLY A 492 -20.95 -4.55 5.84
N PHE A 493 -20.26 -3.44 5.57
CA PHE A 493 -19.97 -3.01 4.21
C PHE A 493 -18.86 -3.83 3.57
N SER A 494 -18.87 -3.94 2.24
CA SER A 494 -17.79 -4.61 1.52
C SER A 494 -16.47 -3.87 1.71
N GLY A 495 -15.39 -4.60 1.93
CA GLY A 495 -14.04 -4.03 1.93
C GLY A 495 -13.49 -3.76 0.53
N TRP A 496 -14.29 -4.03 -0.52
CA TRP A 496 -13.87 -3.99 -1.93
C TRP A 496 -14.86 -3.23 -2.81
N ASP A 497 -15.65 -2.32 -2.26
CA ASP A 497 -16.59 -1.50 -3.03
C ASP A 497 -15.85 -0.65 -4.06
N VAL A 498 -14.69 -0.13 -3.67
CA VAL A 498 -13.74 0.46 -4.59
C VAL A 498 -12.70 -0.62 -4.89
N LYS A 499 -12.73 -1.15 -6.11
CA LYS A 499 -11.77 -2.16 -6.51
C LYS A 499 -10.35 -1.65 -6.30
N ASN A 500 -9.51 -2.50 -5.74
CA ASN A 500 -8.12 -2.18 -5.47
C ASN A 500 -7.27 -2.06 -6.76
N ASN A 501 -7.87 -1.51 -7.82
CA ASN A 501 -7.25 -1.35 -9.12
C ASN A 501 -7.81 -0.11 -9.84
N PRO A 502 -7.08 1.00 -9.92
CA PRO A 502 -7.52 2.21 -10.61
C PRO A 502 -7.58 2.09 -12.14
N SER A 503 -7.36 0.91 -12.72
CA SER A 503 -7.53 0.70 -14.16
C SER A 503 -8.98 0.83 -14.66
N ASN A 504 -9.96 0.87 -13.75
CA ASN A 504 -11.34 1.26 -14.02
C ASN A 504 -11.61 2.67 -13.47
N PRO A 505 -11.86 3.68 -14.33
CA PRO A 505 -12.19 5.03 -13.86
C PRO A 505 -13.37 5.10 -12.90
N GLY A 506 -14.37 4.22 -13.05
CA GLY A 506 -15.55 4.18 -12.18
C GLY A 506 -15.26 3.86 -10.70
N ASP A 507 -14.05 3.37 -10.39
CA ASP A 507 -13.60 3.13 -9.01
C ASP A 507 -12.94 4.36 -8.37
N THR A 508 -12.93 5.50 -9.06
CA THR A 508 -12.37 6.78 -8.59
C THR A 508 -13.45 7.84 -8.45
N LEU A 509 -13.25 8.81 -7.56
CA LEU A 509 -14.19 9.94 -7.38
C LEU A 509 -14.42 10.70 -8.69
N ALA A 510 -13.34 11.04 -9.39
CA ALA A 510 -13.43 11.74 -10.66
C ALA A 510 -14.24 10.93 -11.69
N GLY A 511 -14.00 9.64 -11.78
CA GLY A 511 -14.73 8.76 -12.68
C GLY A 511 -16.22 8.65 -12.33
N MET A 512 -16.56 8.47 -11.06
CA MET A 512 -17.95 8.45 -10.59
C MET A 512 -18.66 9.76 -10.91
N GLN A 513 -18.03 10.90 -10.64
CA GLN A 513 -18.56 12.24 -10.95
C GLN A 513 -18.74 12.46 -12.45
N LEU A 514 -17.91 11.84 -13.28
CA LEU A 514 -18.03 11.88 -14.75
C LEU A 514 -19.02 10.83 -15.30
N GLY A 515 -19.64 10.02 -14.44
CA GLY A 515 -20.63 9.02 -14.82
C GLY A 515 -20.04 7.72 -15.36
N TRP A 516 -18.79 7.40 -15.03
CA TRP A 516 -18.23 6.09 -15.30
C TRP A 516 -18.88 5.06 -14.38
N GLN A 517 -19.11 3.86 -14.92
CA GLN A 517 -19.74 2.79 -14.17
C GLN A 517 -18.79 2.24 -13.12
N LYS A 518 -19.24 2.20 -11.86
CA LYS A 518 -18.51 1.60 -10.75
C LYS A 518 -18.42 0.07 -10.92
N TRP A 519 -17.46 -0.51 -10.24
CA TRP A 519 -17.35 -1.95 -10.10
C TRP A 519 -18.29 -2.43 -8.98
N ASP A 520 -19.14 -3.41 -9.28
CA ASP A 520 -20.03 -4.03 -8.30
C ASP A 520 -19.42 -5.35 -7.82
N GLU A 521 -18.57 -5.29 -6.81
CA GLU A 521 -18.06 -6.47 -6.12
C GLU A 521 -18.36 -6.37 -4.63
N HIS A 522 -19.20 -7.27 -4.15
CA HIS A 522 -19.61 -7.32 -2.75
C HIS A 522 -18.81 -8.41 -2.03
N ASN A 523 -17.66 -8.04 -1.48
CA ASN A 523 -16.84 -8.96 -0.71
C ASN A 523 -16.44 -8.32 0.62
N PHE A 524 -16.93 -8.88 1.71
CA PHE A 524 -16.64 -8.34 3.02
C PHE A 524 -15.24 -8.69 3.52
N GLY A 525 -14.86 -9.95 3.53
CA GLY A 525 -13.61 -10.37 4.10
C GLY A 525 -13.41 -11.88 4.17
N THR A 526 -12.38 -12.27 4.91
CA THR A 526 -12.05 -13.67 5.21
C THR A 526 -12.25 -13.91 6.69
N PRO A 527 -12.76 -15.10 7.08
CA PRO A 527 -12.82 -15.50 8.48
C PRO A 527 -11.41 -15.62 9.10
N GLU A 528 -11.36 -15.80 10.40
CA GLU A 528 -10.12 -16.12 11.12
C GLU A 528 -9.68 -17.55 10.79
N GLU A 529 -8.38 -17.76 10.64
CA GLU A 529 -7.84 -19.03 10.18
C GLU A 529 -6.94 -19.73 11.21
N SER A 530 -6.64 -19.07 12.34
CA SER A 530 -5.62 -19.55 13.29
C SER A 530 -6.10 -20.66 14.19
N TYR A 531 -7.34 -20.60 14.68
CA TYR A 531 -7.85 -21.52 15.69
C TYR A 531 -8.72 -22.62 15.10
N GLU A 532 -8.71 -23.78 15.74
CA GLU A 532 -9.57 -24.92 15.40
C GLU A 532 -10.50 -25.24 16.58
N PHE A 533 -11.66 -24.59 16.59
CA PHE A 533 -12.68 -24.82 17.60
C PHE A 533 -13.63 -25.97 17.20
N PRO A 534 -14.19 -26.70 18.17
CA PRO A 534 -15.23 -27.68 17.88
C PRO A 534 -16.49 -27.02 17.30
N ASN A 535 -17.15 -27.69 16.35
CA ASN A 535 -18.37 -27.22 15.70
C ASN A 535 -18.28 -25.74 15.29
N GLN A 536 -17.18 -25.36 14.65
CA GLN A 536 -16.87 -24.00 14.25
C GLN A 536 -17.63 -23.60 12.98
N VAL A 537 -18.33 -22.48 13.03
CA VAL A 537 -18.92 -21.80 11.86
C VAL A 537 -18.55 -20.33 11.88
N GLU A 538 -18.04 -19.85 10.76
CA GLU A 538 -17.70 -18.44 10.54
C GLU A 538 -18.28 -17.96 9.22
N TYR A 539 -19.04 -16.87 9.22
CA TYR A 539 -19.65 -16.33 8.02
C TYR A 539 -19.82 -14.81 8.04
N TRP A 540 -20.01 -14.26 6.85
CA TRP A 540 -20.12 -12.84 6.59
C TRP A 540 -21.37 -12.51 5.78
N GLN A 541 -22.00 -11.41 6.15
CA GLN A 541 -23.07 -10.79 5.38
C GLN A 541 -22.65 -9.40 4.94
N THR A 542 -22.62 -9.16 3.64
CA THR A 542 -22.36 -7.84 3.08
C THR A 542 -23.66 -7.10 2.87
N ILE A 543 -23.71 -5.84 3.24
CA ILE A 543 -24.83 -4.93 2.99
C ILE A 543 -24.48 -3.97 1.85
N GLU A 544 -25.51 -3.29 1.30
CA GLU A 544 -25.35 -2.35 0.19
C GLU A 544 -24.44 -1.18 0.56
N ALA A 545 -23.60 -0.78 -0.37
CA ALA A 545 -22.68 0.33 -0.19
C ALA A 545 -23.33 1.68 -0.46
N PHE A 546 -22.88 2.72 0.23
CA PHE A 546 -23.31 4.11 0.03
C PHE A 546 -22.57 4.77 -1.15
N GLN A 547 -22.90 4.42 -2.40
CA GLN A 547 -22.09 4.77 -3.58
C GLN A 547 -22.87 5.29 -4.80
N GLU A 548 -23.94 6.04 -4.66
CA GLU A 548 -24.75 6.36 -5.85
C GLU A 548 -24.07 7.32 -6.83
N VAL A 549 -23.68 8.54 -6.42
CA VAL A 549 -23.03 9.52 -7.30
C VAL A 549 -21.54 9.63 -6.99
N ALA A 550 -21.21 9.98 -5.78
CA ALA A 550 -19.87 9.99 -5.19
C ALA A 550 -20.03 10.01 -3.68
N SER A 551 -19.45 9.08 -2.96
CA SER A 551 -19.64 8.96 -1.53
C SER A 551 -18.35 9.13 -0.76
N PRO A 552 -18.35 9.87 0.36
CA PRO A 552 -17.23 9.91 1.30
C PRO A 552 -17.06 8.58 2.07
N LEU A 553 -18.06 7.70 2.05
CA LEU A 553 -18.05 6.41 2.73
C LEU A 553 -17.81 5.21 1.81
N ARG A 554 -17.18 5.43 0.66
CA ARG A 554 -16.71 4.34 -0.21
C ARG A 554 -15.71 3.47 0.55
N CYS A 555 -15.84 2.16 0.45
CA CYS A 555 -14.96 1.23 1.14
C CYS A 555 -13.86 0.69 0.24
N ALA A 556 -12.64 0.62 0.77
CA ALA A 556 -11.49 0.02 0.12
C ALA A 556 -10.55 -0.61 1.15
N HIS A 557 -9.53 -1.28 0.65
CA HIS A 557 -8.50 -1.85 1.49
C HIS A 557 -7.80 -0.80 2.34
N MET A 558 -7.80 -1.01 3.64
CA MET A 558 -6.89 -0.39 4.57
C MET A 558 -5.85 -1.42 5.02
N ARG A 559 -4.68 -1.00 5.46
CA ARG A 559 -3.58 -1.86 5.93
C ARG A 559 -4.11 -3.01 6.78
N SER A 560 -3.71 -4.25 6.46
CA SER A 560 -4.30 -5.49 6.96
C SER A 560 -5.81 -5.59 6.67
N PRO A 561 -6.22 -5.62 5.36
CA PRO A 561 -7.63 -5.52 4.99
C PRO A 561 -8.49 -6.54 5.72
N GLN A 562 -9.56 -6.06 6.35
CA GLN A 562 -10.52 -6.77 7.21
C GLN A 562 -9.92 -7.48 8.43
N LYS A 563 -8.66 -7.92 8.39
CA LYS A 563 -8.04 -8.69 9.48
C LYS A 563 -8.01 -7.94 10.81
N LYS A 564 -7.85 -6.62 10.82
CA LYS A 564 -7.88 -5.86 12.08
C LYS A 564 -9.26 -5.84 12.74
N GLN A 565 -10.35 -5.78 11.93
CA GLN A 565 -11.71 -5.86 12.45
C GLN A 565 -11.99 -7.25 13.02
N VAL A 566 -11.64 -8.28 12.24
CA VAL A 566 -11.78 -9.68 12.66
C VAL A 566 -10.95 -9.97 13.90
N SER A 567 -9.65 -9.61 13.90
CA SER A 567 -8.78 -9.85 15.05
C SER A 567 -9.25 -9.12 16.31
N PHE A 568 -9.75 -7.89 16.19
CA PHE A 568 -10.30 -7.18 17.35
C PHE A 568 -11.45 -7.96 17.98
N ALA A 569 -12.45 -8.35 17.20
CA ALA A 569 -13.62 -9.06 17.72
C ALA A 569 -13.25 -10.48 18.18
N HIS A 570 -12.46 -11.19 17.39
CA HIS A 570 -12.13 -12.59 17.64
C HIS A 570 -11.23 -12.75 18.87
N GLU A 571 -10.15 -12.00 18.95
CA GLU A 571 -9.19 -12.07 20.05
C GLU A 571 -9.77 -11.54 21.37
N SER A 572 -10.63 -10.50 21.30
CA SER A 572 -11.37 -10.04 22.48
C SER A 572 -12.34 -11.10 22.99
N PHE A 573 -13.07 -11.74 22.08
CA PHE A 573 -14.02 -12.79 22.47
C PHE A 573 -13.36 -14.06 22.97
N ILE A 574 -12.15 -14.42 22.49
CA ILE A 574 -11.34 -15.50 23.05
C ILE A 574 -11.02 -15.22 24.52
N ASP A 575 -10.65 -14.00 24.86
CA ASP A 575 -10.41 -13.62 26.26
C ASP A 575 -11.68 -13.73 27.12
N GLU A 576 -12.83 -13.32 26.59
CA GLU A 576 -14.13 -13.44 27.28
C GLU A 576 -14.51 -14.91 27.48
N ALA A 577 -14.29 -15.76 26.49
CA ALA A 577 -14.55 -17.20 26.57
C ALA A 577 -13.61 -17.87 27.60
N ALA A 578 -12.31 -17.54 27.57
CA ALA A 578 -11.34 -18.04 28.55
C ALA A 578 -11.72 -17.61 29.98
N ALA A 579 -12.07 -16.35 30.18
CA ALA A 579 -12.54 -15.82 31.46
C ALA A 579 -13.79 -16.53 31.99
N ALA A 580 -14.72 -16.84 31.09
CA ALA A 580 -15.97 -17.53 31.42
C ALA A 580 -15.76 -18.94 32.02
N ILE A 581 -14.67 -19.59 31.66
CA ILE A 581 -14.30 -20.93 32.18
C ILE A 581 -13.13 -20.89 33.17
N GLY A 582 -12.69 -19.68 33.55
CA GLY A 582 -11.62 -19.50 34.53
C GLY A 582 -10.24 -19.96 34.06
N GLN A 583 -9.96 -19.93 32.76
CA GLN A 583 -8.67 -20.28 32.17
C GLN A 583 -7.80 -19.06 31.89
N ASP A 584 -6.48 -19.28 31.85
CA ASP A 584 -5.52 -18.29 31.37
C ASP A 584 -5.72 -18.06 29.86
N PRO A 585 -5.70 -16.80 29.37
CA PRO A 585 -5.97 -16.52 27.95
C PRO A 585 -4.89 -17.04 26.99
N ILE A 586 -3.65 -17.24 27.41
CA ILE A 586 -2.61 -17.87 26.58
C ILE A 586 -2.80 -19.38 26.54
N GLU A 587 -3.02 -20.04 27.69
CA GLU A 587 -3.28 -21.47 27.73
C GLU A 587 -4.52 -21.86 26.93
N PHE A 588 -5.58 -21.02 27.00
CA PHE A 588 -6.77 -21.20 26.19
C PHE A 588 -6.45 -21.17 24.69
N ARG A 589 -5.66 -20.17 24.23
CA ARG A 589 -5.25 -20.08 22.82
C ARG A 589 -4.41 -21.27 22.38
N LEU A 590 -3.41 -21.64 23.15
CA LEU A 590 -2.51 -22.78 22.84
C LEU A 590 -3.28 -24.10 22.68
N LYS A 591 -4.38 -24.29 23.41
CA LYS A 591 -5.24 -25.48 23.30
C LYS A 591 -5.86 -25.64 21.90
N TYR A 592 -6.20 -24.53 21.23
CA TYR A 592 -6.90 -24.52 19.94
C TYR A 592 -6.02 -24.14 18.75
N LEU A 593 -4.76 -23.77 18.96
CA LEU A 593 -3.78 -23.56 17.89
C LEU A 593 -3.22 -24.90 17.39
N LYS A 594 -2.99 -25.00 16.07
CA LYS A 594 -2.40 -26.19 15.43
C LYS A 594 -1.16 -25.88 14.60
N GLU A 595 -1.04 -24.66 14.10
CA GLU A 595 0.11 -24.24 13.31
C GLU A 595 1.31 -24.00 14.23
N LYS A 596 2.41 -24.73 13.98
CA LYS A 596 3.62 -24.69 14.83
C LYS A 596 4.15 -23.27 15.06
N ARG A 597 4.18 -22.44 14.01
CA ARG A 597 4.70 -21.07 14.12
C ARG A 597 3.79 -20.14 14.92
N GLU A 598 2.48 -20.39 14.93
CA GLU A 598 1.53 -19.66 15.77
C GLU A 598 1.75 -20.01 17.26
N ILE A 599 1.96 -21.29 17.56
CA ILE A 599 2.31 -21.76 18.90
C ILE A 599 3.63 -21.13 19.35
N GLU A 600 4.69 -21.26 18.54
CA GLU A 600 6.02 -20.71 18.86
C GLU A 600 6.01 -19.20 19.12
N VAL A 601 5.25 -18.41 18.32
CA VAL A 601 5.20 -16.96 18.54
C VAL A 601 4.38 -16.59 19.78
N MET A 602 3.35 -17.39 20.13
CA MET A 602 2.58 -17.20 21.36
C MET A 602 3.40 -17.54 22.62
N GLU A 603 4.16 -18.61 22.59
CA GLU A 603 5.09 -18.98 23.66
C GLU A 603 6.21 -17.95 23.82
N ALA A 604 6.73 -17.42 22.70
CA ALA A 604 7.76 -16.39 22.71
C ALA A 604 7.26 -15.08 23.32
N VAL A 605 6.03 -14.64 23.00
CA VAL A 605 5.47 -13.42 23.60
C VAL A 605 5.19 -13.61 25.10
N ALA A 606 4.72 -14.79 25.51
CA ALA A 606 4.53 -15.11 26.93
C ALA A 606 5.85 -14.97 27.71
N THR A 607 6.93 -15.53 27.15
CA THR A 607 8.27 -15.43 27.74
C THR A 607 8.76 -13.97 27.79
N ALA A 608 8.65 -13.24 26.68
CA ALA A 608 9.12 -11.85 26.59
C ALA A 608 8.36 -10.90 27.53
N ALA A 609 7.08 -11.14 27.76
CA ALA A 609 6.22 -10.35 28.64
C ALA A 609 6.30 -10.79 30.12
N ASN A 610 7.12 -11.80 30.46
CA ASN A 610 7.09 -12.45 31.78
C ASN A 610 5.64 -12.77 32.20
N TRP A 611 4.91 -13.46 31.31
CA TRP A 611 3.49 -13.71 31.49
C TRP A 611 3.25 -14.62 32.72
N GLU A 612 2.44 -14.16 33.62
CA GLU A 612 1.97 -14.93 34.76
C GLU A 612 0.72 -15.71 34.37
N THR A 613 0.80 -17.03 34.40
CA THR A 613 -0.34 -17.92 34.11
C THR A 613 -1.39 -17.79 35.20
N ARG A 614 -2.54 -17.24 34.87
CA ARG A 614 -3.69 -17.08 35.76
C ARG A 614 -4.96 -16.77 34.97
N PRO A 615 -6.15 -17.05 35.53
CA PRO A 615 -7.39 -16.57 34.95
C PRO A 615 -7.43 -15.06 34.77
N SER A 616 -8.23 -14.59 33.83
CA SER A 616 -8.49 -13.18 33.58
C SER A 616 -9.99 -12.89 33.87
N PRO A 617 -10.35 -11.75 34.45
CA PRO A 617 -9.50 -10.72 35.05
C PRO A 617 -8.77 -11.21 36.32
N SER A 618 -7.74 -10.47 36.75
CA SER A 618 -7.07 -10.76 38.03
C SER A 618 -8.04 -10.56 39.20
N ASN A 619 -7.91 -11.45 40.21
CA ASN A 619 -8.63 -11.25 41.47
C ASN A 619 -8.01 -10.16 42.34
N ASP A 620 -6.75 -9.80 42.11
CA ASP A 620 -6.07 -8.68 42.75
C ASP A 620 -6.46 -7.37 42.04
N ILE A 621 -7.62 -6.84 42.41
CA ILE A 621 -8.04 -5.50 41.97
C ILE A 621 -7.25 -4.51 42.80
N ASP A 622 -6.30 -3.83 42.17
CA ASP A 622 -5.56 -2.73 42.78
C ASP A 622 -6.57 -1.67 43.27
N SER A 623 -6.57 -1.40 44.57
CA SER A 623 -7.48 -0.42 45.17
C SER A 623 -6.99 1.03 45.04
N GLY A 624 -5.85 1.24 44.36
CA GLY A 624 -5.24 2.54 44.14
C GLY A 624 -5.94 3.36 43.04
N ASP A 625 -5.44 4.58 42.85
CA ASP A 625 -5.92 5.48 41.79
C ASP A 625 -5.48 5.02 40.40
N LEU A 626 -4.50 4.11 40.31
CA LEU A 626 -3.95 3.57 39.08
C LEU A 626 -4.40 2.11 38.90
N LEU A 627 -5.19 1.86 37.87
CA LEU A 627 -5.64 0.53 37.49
C LEU A 627 -4.67 -0.07 36.49
N LYS A 628 -4.34 -1.36 36.65
CA LYS A 628 -3.46 -2.09 35.75
C LYS A 628 -4.20 -3.22 35.06
N GLY A 629 -3.93 -3.41 33.79
CA GLY A 629 -4.45 -4.52 33.02
C GLY A 629 -3.45 -4.99 31.99
N ARG A 630 -3.56 -6.24 31.55
CA ARG A 630 -2.79 -6.77 30.44
C ARG A 630 -3.65 -7.70 29.60
N GLY A 631 -3.33 -7.77 28.32
CA GLY A 631 -3.97 -8.62 27.35
C GLY A 631 -2.99 -9.19 26.35
N VAL A 632 -3.42 -10.19 25.59
CA VAL A 632 -2.63 -10.84 24.54
C VAL A 632 -3.51 -11.05 23.32
N ALA A 633 -2.91 -10.94 22.13
CA ALA A 633 -3.60 -11.22 20.87
C ALA A 633 -2.66 -11.91 19.89
N LEU A 634 -3.22 -12.74 19.01
CA LEU A 634 -2.54 -13.40 17.91
C LEU A 634 -3.09 -12.90 16.57
N PHE A 635 -2.20 -12.74 15.61
CA PHE A 635 -2.57 -12.55 14.21
C PHE A 635 -1.77 -13.49 13.32
N SER A 636 -2.46 -14.13 12.38
CA SER A 636 -1.85 -14.92 11.30
C SER A 636 -2.42 -14.48 9.95
N GLY A 637 -1.54 -14.28 8.99
CA GLY A 637 -1.96 -13.92 7.65
C GLY A 637 -0.79 -13.63 6.70
N TYR A 638 -0.97 -13.97 5.44
CA TYR A 638 0.01 -13.75 4.37
C TYR A 638 1.41 -14.33 4.66
N GLY A 639 1.49 -15.37 5.47
CA GLY A 639 2.75 -15.99 5.91
C GLY A 639 3.46 -15.23 7.02
N THR A 640 2.78 -14.31 7.68
CA THR A 640 3.26 -13.55 8.85
C THR A 640 2.50 -14.02 10.09
N PHE A 641 3.22 -14.24 11.18
CA PHE A 641 2.71 -14.69 12.48
C PHE A 641 3.15 -13.66 13.52
N VAL A 642 2.22 -13.09 14.26
CA VAL A 642 2.49 -12.04 15.24
C VAL A 642 1.67 -12.29 16.49
N ALA A 643 2.32 -12.38 17.64
CA ALA A 643 1.66 -12.30 18.93
C ALA A 643 2.08 -11.00 19.63
N THR A 644 1.15 -10.39 20.34
CA THR A 644 1.37 -9.11 21.03
C THR A 644 0.82 -9.22 22.45
N ALA A 645 1.66 -8.93 23.44
CA ALA A 645 1.22 -8.66 24.79
C ALA A 645 1.20 -7.13 25.00
N CYS A 646 0.16 -6.65 25.65
CA CYS A 646 -0.03 -5.25 25.96
C CYS A 646 -0.32 -5.08 27.45
N GLU A 647 0.39 -4.17 28.10
CA GLU A 647 0.11 -3.74 29.48
C GLU A 647 -0.41 -2.32 29.44
N VAL A 648 -1.45 -2.05 30.20
CA VAL A 648 -2.07 -0.74 30.28
C VAL A 648 -2.22 -0.30 31.72
N GLU A 649 -2.08 0.99 31.95
CA GLU A 649 -2.39 1.66 33.22
C GLU A 649 -3.45 2.73 32.96
N VAL A 650 -4.46 2.79 33.84
CA VAL A 650 -5.55 3.76 33.74
C VAL A 650 -5.66 4.52 35.06
N ASP A 651 -5.51 5.82 35.00
CA ASP A 651 -5.77 6.71 36.13
C ASP A 651 -7.29 6.87 36.32
N ARG A 652 -7.80 6.46 37.49
CA ARG A 652 -9.24 6.48 37.79
C ARG A 652 -9.86 7.88 37.81
N ILE A 653 -9.05 8.89 38.16
CA ILE A 653 -9.52 10.26 38.36
C ILE A 653 -9.59 10.99 37.04
N SER A 654 -8.50 10.92 36.24
CA SER A 654 -8.39 11.65 34.98
C SER A 654 -8.86 10.86 33.76
N GLY A 655 -9.03 9.53 33.87
CA GLY A 655 -9.29 8.63 32.74
C GLY A 655 -8.10 8.48 31.79
N ARG A 656 -6.92 9.00 32.13
CA ARG A 656 -5.73 8.91 31.29
C ARG A 656 -5.25 7.47 31.22
N ILE A 657 -4.90 7.04 30.01
CA ILE A 657 -4.39 5.69 29.70
C ILE A 657 -2.98 5.81 29.16
N TRP A 658 -2.11 4.92 29.61
CA TRP A 658 -0.77 4.73 29.05
C TRP A 658 -0.23 3.31 29.18
#